data_86eb9e2e41528331a6d2cbd94538e0f0
#
_entry.id   86eb9e2e41528331a6d2cbd94538e0f0
#
_cell.length_a   1.000
_cell.length_b   1.000
_cell.length_c   1.000
_cell.angle_alpha   90.00
_cell.angle_beta   90.00
_cell.angle_gamma   90.00
#
_symmetry.space_group_name_H-M   'P 1'
#
loop_
_entity.id
_entity.type
_entity.pdbx_description
1 polymer ?
#
loop_
_entity_poly.entity_id
_entity_poly.type
_entity_poly.pdbx_seq_one_letter_code
_entity_poly.pdbx_strand_id
1 'polypeptide(L)'
;MILAAGFGVRMSPLSRYIPKPLLPLWGRPILQRHLEMLAGWGVREVVINCHHRAELIIAAVCRMYHYGMHVNVNFEPRILGTGGALAGAAWLLHGGLFWVVNGDIMVQVSPRKLREALTDDCVVVLLATRRRGPRTMLLDAQGYVRSFRNEAPTDPRAATFTGVYLAAPEILQFVSQPPQYESLVTVLERAMGSGWNVRAVTPRSLRWADLGTLEAYLEAQKLPEPRTRRAVPRHGRKFRVSEVVPEILIAGSAQRVNGAEIRDSVLMAGCRIEEGARVIEALVGPGTVVSGRVSGLVVAAGDVLTAREVGVLRRWGWQIGHTAAQVYPPRGSDRRLFKLVYRGREVMLVRYEATRRENCYLAEYGRFLRSLGVSVPRVLWHSARDRVVFLEYIPGGDLRDLVKKTPVVWRDLEAVYRRALDEMVKLHQNGLEKLQRCRLPRNPPLNARLLQAERELFRVNFASRLRTPSSSLCSAAFRELSRASRVLLQCPQVLIHRDFQSSNIRITDDGRVFLLDFQGMRAGPAAYDLAALLCDSYVRMPQPVRTRLLDYYLSMAGVDRVTLSEEIFWWAVVQRTAQALGAFGRLSRMSGLEHFGRYFLPALQILEQAARQTGLRALAEYCLTAGKEIRAARLH
;
A
#
# COMPACT_ATOMS: atom_id res chain seq x y z
N MET A 1 0.98 -11.80 -27.73
CA MET A 1 2.14 -11.72 -26.82
C MET A 1 1.68 -11.68 -25.37
N ILE A 2 2.39 -12.34 -24.45
CA ILE A 2 2.17 -12.23 -23.00
C ILE A 2 3.43 -11.63 -22.35
N LEU A 3 3.26 -10.53 -21.58
CA LEU A 3 4.38 -9.83 -20.92
C LEU A 3 4.64 -10.44 -19.54
N ALA A 4 5.71 -11.25 -19.42
CA ALA A 4 6.02 -12.03 -18.23
C ALA A 4 7.41 -11.74 -17.63
N ALA A 5 8.15 -10.73 -18.12
CA ALA A 5 9.53 -10.44 -17.72
C ALA A 5 9.68 -9.67 -16.39
N GLY A 6 8.61 -9.18 -15.78
CA GLY A 6 8.64 -8.27 -14.63
C GLY A 6 9.26 -8.87 -13.36
N PHE A 7 9.99 -8.05 -12.58
CA PHE A 7 10.62 -8.46 -11.31
C PHE A 7 9.66 -8.82 -10.17
N GLY A 8 8.41 -8.38 -10.23
CA GLY A 8 7.45 -8.67 -9.17
C GLY A 8 7.80 -8.07 -7.79
N VAL A 9 8.52 -6.98 -7.71
CA VAL A 9 9.07 -6.38 -6.47
C VAL A 9 8.03 -6.15 -5.36
N ARG A 10 6.79 -5.83 -5.72
CA ARG A 10 5.67 -5.65 -4.77
C ARG A 10 5.25 -6.94 -4.05
N MET A 11 5.63 -8.10 -4.58
CA MET A 11 5.38 -9.43 -4.01
C MET A 11 6.64 -10.02 -3.36
N SER A 12 7.72 -9.24 -3.20
CA SER A 12 8.94 -9.71 -2.54
C SER A 12 8.69 -9.98 -1.04
N PRO A 13 9.27 -11.07 -0.47
CA PRO A 13 10.31 -11.94 -1.04
C PRO A 13 9.79 -13.11 -1.91
N LEU A 14 8.48 -13.33 -1.99
CA LEU A 14 7.90 -14.46 -2.73
C LEU A 14 8.32 -14.49 -4.20
N SER A 15 8.42 -13.31 -4.86
CA SER A 15 8.86 -13.21 -6.25
C SER A 15 10.29 -13.74 -6.51
N ARG A 16 11.11 -13.95 -5.47
CA ARG A 16 12.41 -14.62 -5.58
C ARG A 16 12.28 -16.12 -5.87
N TYR A 17 11.15 -16.73 -5.50
CA TYR A 17 10.89 -18.16 -5.67
C TYR A 17 9.98 -18.43 -6.86
N ILE A 18 8.97 -17.60 -7.06
CA ILE A 18 7.94 -17.78 -8.08
C ILE A 18 7.70 -16.46 -8.79
N PRO A 19 7.93 -16.39 -10.11
CA PRO A 19 7.55 -15.21 -10.88
C PRO A 19 6.03 -15.06 -10.90
N LYS A 20 5.50 -13.83 -10.87
CA LYS A 20 4.07 -13.53 -10.78
C LYS A 20 3.20 -14.29 -11.79
N PRO A 21 3.58 -14.43 -13.08
CA PRO A 21 2.77 -15.17 -14.04
C PRO A 21 2.52 -16.64 -13.66
N LEU A 22 3.35 -17.20 -12.78
CA LEU A 22 3.19 -18.58 -12.29
C LEU A 22 2.42 -18.66 -10.97
N LEU A 23 2.04 -17.53 -10.36
CA LEU A 23 1.18 -17.56 -9.17
C LEU A 23 -0.18 -18.18 -9.53
N PRO A 24 -0.74 -19.03 -8.65
CA PRO A 24 -2.00 -19.69 -8.93
C PRO A 24 -3.18 -18.72 -8.78
N LEU A 25 -4.05 -18.73 -9.76
CA LEU A 25 -5.36 -18.10 -9.68
C LEU A 25 -6.43 -19.17 -9.90
N TRP A 26 -7.25 -19.41 -8.87
CA TRP A 26 -8.24 -20.52 -8.83
C TRP A 26 -7.61 -21.89 -9.22
N GLY A 27 -6.46 -22.21 -8.61
CA GLY A 27 -5.77 -23.49 -8.78
C GLY A 27 -5.00 -23.67 -10.08
N ARG A 28 -4.82 -22.63 -10.91
CA ARG A 28 -3.98 -22.68 -12.13
C ARG A 28 -3.09 -21.45 -12.22
N PRO A 29 -1.87 -21.54 -12.78
CA PRO A 29 -1.01 -20.39 -13.02
C PRO A 29 -1.75 -19.30 -13.82
N ILE A 30 -1.52 -18.02 -13.48
CA ILE A 30 -2.07 -16.88 -14.24
C ILE A 30 -1.70 -17.02 -15.71
N LEU A 31 -0.48 -17.42 -16.01
CA LEU A 31 -0.01 -17.64 -17.39
C LEU A 31 -0.84 -18.69 -18.13
N GLN A 32 -1.20 -19.80 -17.48
CA GLN A 32 -2.08 -20.82 -18.06
C GLN A 32 -3.47 -20.26 -18.35
N ARG A 33 -3.98 -19.37 -17.48
CA ARG A 33 -5.27 -18.68 -17.69
C ARG A 33 -5.23 -17.76 -18.92
N HIS A 34 -4.11 -17.08 -19.13
CA HIS A 34 -3.92 -16.26 -20.33
C HIS A 34 -3.85 -17.09 -21.60
N LEU A 35 -3.16 -18.23 -21.57
CA LEU A 35 -3.15 -19.15 -22.73
C LEU A 35 -4.56 -19.67 -23.05
N GLU A 36 -5.32 -20.08 -22.02
CA GLU A 36 -6.72 -20.51 -22.19
C GLU A 36 -7.60 -19.39 -22.80
N MET A 37 -7.45 -18.16 -22.32
CA MET A 37 -8.17 -16.99 -22.81
C MET A 37 -7.83 -16.69 -24.28
N LEU A 38 -6.54 -16.65 -24.62
CA LEU A 38 -6.07 -16.37 -25.98
C LEU A 38 -6.50 -17.46 -26.97
N ALA A 39 -6.45 -18.73 -26.57
CA ALA A 39 -7.01 -19.82 -27.38
C ALA A 39 -8.51 -19.62 -27.65
N GLY A 40 -9.28 -19.22 -26.62
CA GLY A 40 -10.71 -18.87 -26.75
C GLY A 40 -10.95 -17.65 -27.67
N TRP A 41 -9.97 -16.80 -27.88
CA TRP A 41 -10.00 -15.69 -28.83
C TRP A 41 -9.60 -16.07 -30.26
N GLY A 42 -9.21 -17.35 -30.46
CA GLY A 42 -8.80 -17.87 -31.76
C GLY A 42 -7.33 -17.58 -32.13
N VAL A 43 -6.51 -17.23 -31.12
CA VAL A 43 -5.07 -17.05 -31.31
C VAL A 43 -4.41 -18.42 -31.56
N ARG A 44 -3.49 -18.50 -32.52
CA ARG A 44 -2.76 -19.72 -32.89
C ARG A 44 -1.29 -19.67 -32.52
N GLU A 45 -0.71 -18.49 -32.42
CA GLU A 45 0.68 -18.30 -32.07
C GLU A 45 0.81 -17.34 -30.89
N VAL A 46 1.65 -17.68 -29.93
CA VAL A 46 1.87 -16.86 -28.72
C VAL A 46 3.38 -16.72 -28.50
N VAL A 47 3.84 -15.51 -28.23
CA VAL A 47 5.17 -15.25 -27.67
C VAL A 47 5.04 -14.79 -26.22
N ILE A 48 5.86 -15.38 -25.34
CA ILE A 48 5.93 -15.05 -23.91
C ILE A 48 7.34 -14.50 -23.67
N ASN A 49 7.46 -13.22 -23.30
CA ASN A 49 8.77 -12.72 -22.89
C ASN A 49 9.04 -13.08 -21.43
N CYS A 50 10.29 -13.35 -21.11
CA CYS A 50 10.72 -13.65 -19.75
C CYS A 50 12.12 -13.09 -19.46
N HIS A 51 12.35 -12.69 -18.20
CA HIS A 51 13.61 -12.20 -17.68
C HIS A 51 13.85 -12.70 -16.26
N HIS A 52 13.09 -12.18 -15.29
CA HIS A 52 13.19 -12.58 -13.88
C HIS A 52 12.70 -14.01 -13.69
N ARG A 53 13.57 -14.90 -13.16
CA ARG A 53 13.28 -16.33 -12.97
C ARG A 53 12.81 -17.00 -14.26
N ALA A 54 13.45 -16.63 -15.37
CA ALA A 54 13.12 -17.13 -16.71
C ALA A 54 13.12 -18.66 -16.78
N GLU A 55 14.04 -19.33 -16.07
CA GLU A 55 14.13 -20.77 -15.98
C GLU A 55 12.84 -21.43 -15.48
N LEU A 56 12.12 -20.78 -14.55
CA LEU A 56 10.85 -21.29 -14.04
C LEU A 56 9.70 -21.08 -15.04
N ILE A 57 9.70 -19.94 -15.74
CA ILE A 57 8.70 -19.67 -16.78
C ILE A 57 8.88 -20.66 -17.93
N ILE A 58 10.10 -20.84 -18.42
CA ILE A 58 10.42 -21.79 -19.49
C ILE A 58 10.00 -23.21 -19.10
N ALA A 59 10.43 -23.68 -17.92
CA ALA A 59 10.07 -25.02 -17.43
C ALA A 59 8.55 -25.18 -17.26
N ALA A 60 7.84 -24.13 -16.85
CA ALA A 60 6.39 -24.15 -16.74
C ALA A 60 5.71 -24.21 -18.10
N VAL A 61 6.13 -23.36 -19.05
CA VAL A 61 5.59 -23.34 -20.42
C VAL A 61 5.74 -24.69 -21.10
N CYS A 62 6.91 -25.35 -20.98
CA CYS A 62 7.14 -26.70 -21.53
C CYS A 62 6.16 -27.76 -21.01
N ARG A 63 5.59 -27.55 -19.80
CA ARG A 63 4.64 -28.50 -19.17
C ARG A 63 3.19 -28.06 -19.30
N MET A 64 2.91 -26.80 -19.67
CA MET A 64 1.57 -26.27 -19.81
C MET A 64 0.85 -26.84 -21.02
N TYR A 65 -0.47 -26.89 -20.93
CA TYR A 65 -1.30 -27.22 -22.08
C TYR A 65 -1.49 -25.98 -22.97
N HIS A 66 -1.10 -26.09 -24.23
CA HIS A 66 -1.06 -24.97 -25.17
C HIS A 66 -2.35 -24.78 -25.99
N TYR A 67 -3.39 -25.58 -25.77
CA TYR A 67 -4.68 -25.47 -26.47
C TYR A 67 -4.58 -25.49 -28.00
N GLY A 68 -3.59 -26.19 -28.55
CA GLY A 68 -3.31 -26.24 -30.01
C GLY A 68 -2.60 -25.02 -30.57
N MET A 69 -2.09 -24.11 -29.70
CA MET A 69 -1.28 -22.97 -30.11
C MET A 69 0.22 -23.32 -30.17
N HIS A 70 0.94 -22.65 -31.06
CA HIS A 70 2.39 -22.59 -31.01
C HIS A 70 2.82 -21.53 -29.99
N VAL A 71 3.55 -21.96 -28.95
CA VAL A 71 4.00 -21.08 -27.88
C VAL A 71 5.52 -20.93 -27.92
N ASN A 72 5.98 -19.74 -28.17
CA ASN A 72 7.39 -19.35 -28.19
C ASN A 72 7.75 -18.61 -26.91
N VAL A 73 8.95 -18.82 -26.37
CA VAL A 73 9.46 -18.05 -25.22
C VAL A 73 10.61 -17.18 -25.70
N ASN A 74 10.48 -15.88 -25.49
CA ASN A 74 11.51 -14.88 -25.79
C ASN A 74 12.24 -14.48 -24.49
N PHE A 75 13.50 -14.93 -24.34
CA PHE A 75 14.32 -14.58 -23.19
C PHE A 75 14.95 -13.20 -23.38
N GLU A 76 14.77 -12.32 -22.41
CA GLU A 76 15.39 -11.00 -22.33
C GLU A 76 16.59 -11.05 -21.38
N PRO A 77 17.85 -10.95 -21.89
CA PRO A 77 19.05 -10.90 -21.02
C PRO A 77 19.05 -9.68 -20.08
N ARG A 78 18.40 -8.59 -20.53
CA ARG A 78 18.12 -7.39 -19.75
C ARG A 78 16.64 -7.07 -19.88
N ILE A 79 16.03 -6.56 -18.81
CA ILE A 79 14.62 -6.18 -18.85
C ILE A 79 14.43 -5.03 -19.85
N LEU A 80 13.54 -5.21 -20.80
CA LEU A 80 13.27 -4.26 -21.88
C LEU A 80 12.08 -3.33 -21.61
N GLY A 81 11.32 -3.57 -20.54
CA GLY A 81 10.08 -2.84 -20.29
C GLY A 81 8.96 -3.28 -21.25
N THR A 82 7.81 -2.60 -21.19
CA THR A 82 6.62 -3.01 -21.96
C THR A 82 6.66 -2.62 -23.45
N GLY A 83 7.38 -1.57 -23.80
CA GLY A 83 7.61 -1.14 -25.18
C GLY A 83 8.79 -1.87 -25.82
N GLY A 84 9.92 -1.94 -25.12
CA GLY A 84 11.10 -2.65 -25.62
C GLY A 84 10.89 -4.15 -25.78
N ALA A 85 9.97 -4.75 -25.02
CA ALA A 85 9.55 -6.13 -25.21
C ALA A 85 8.91 -6.39 -26.59
N LEU A 86 8.18 -5.41 -27.15
CA LEU A 86 7.67 -5.49 -28.52
C LEU A 86 8.82 -5.52 -29.54
N ALA A 87 9.83 -4.66 -29.34
CA ALA A 87 11.02 -4.64 -30.18
C ALA A 87 11.77 -5.99 -30.16
N GLY A 88 11.92 -6.58 -28.95
CA GLY A 88 12.56 -7.89 -28.79
C GLY A 88 11.80 -9.07 -29.42
N ALA A 89 10.49 -8.93 -29.59
CA ALA A 89 9.62 -9.95 -30.19
C ALA A 89 9.12 -9.59 -31.60
N ALA A 90 9.61 -8.47 -32.19
CA ALA A 90 9.11 -7.95 -33.46
C ALA A 90 9.08 -8.97 -34.59
N TRP A 91 10.09 -9.83 -34.67
CA TRP A 91 10.20 -10.89 -35.67
C TRP A 91 9.04 -11.93 -35.64
N LEU A 92 8.32 -12.06 -34.52
CA LEU A 92 7.12 -12.89 -34.38
C LEU A 92 5.80 -12.09 -34.51
N LEU A 93 5.85 -10.77 -34.47
CA LEU A 93 4.66 -9.91 -34.43
C LEU A 93 4.32 -9.24 -35.76
N HIS A 94 5.16 -9.38 -36.80
CA HIS A 94 4.95 -8.75 -38.12
C HIS A 94 3.80 -9.37 -38.95
N GLY A 95 3.32 -10.56 -38.60
CA GLY A 95 2.40 -11.33 -39.45
C GLY A 95 0.94 -10.84 -39.48
N GLY A 96 0.59 -9.75 -38.82
CA GLY A 96 -0.76 -9.21 -38.76
C GLY A 96 -1.14 -8.65 -37.38
N LEU A 97 -2.43 -8.45 -37.15
CA LEU A 97 -2.93 -7.95 -35.86
C LEU A 97 -2.54 -8.87 -34.71
N PHE A 98 -2.04 -8.30 -33.63
CA PHE A 98 -1.63 -9.09 -32.49
C PHE A 98 -2.14 -8.55 -31.15
N TRP A 99 -2.47 -9.48 -30.26
CA TRP A 99 -2.85 -9.19 -28.89
C TRP A 99 -1.64 -9.11 -27.98
N VAL A 100 -1.67 -8.17 -27.03
CA VAL A 100 -0.72 -8.13 -25.92
C VAL A 100 -1.48 -8.14 -24.60
N VAL A 101 -0.99 -8.96 -23.65
CA VAL A 101 -1.57 -9.16 -22.33
C VAL A 101 -0.47 -9.08 -21.27
N ASN A 102 -0.65 -8.25 -20.26
CA ASN A 102 0.23 -8.24 -19.11
C ASN A 102 0.12 -9.54 -18.32
N GLY A 103 1.24 -10.12 -17.91
CA GLY A 103 1.32 -11.43 -17.27
C GLY A 103 0.84 -11.47 -15.81
N ASP A 104 0.49 -10.33 -15.22
CA ASP A 104 0.10 -10.18 -13.82
C ASP A 104 -1.31 -9.56 -13.64
N ILE A 105 -2.21 -9.82 -14.57
CA ILE A 105 -3.59 -9.36 -14.50
C ILE A 105 -4.59 -10.53 -14.54
N MET A 106 -5.77 -10.29 -14.00
CA MET A 106 -6.96 -11.08 -14.25
C MET A 106 -7.90 -10.26 -15.13
N VAL A 107 -8.33 -10.83 -16.26
CA VAL A 107 -9.25 -10.15 -17.18
C VAL A 107 -10.23 -11.14 -17.80
N GLN A 108 -11.48 -10.69 -17.91
CA GLN A 108 -12.53 -11.39 -18.67
C GLN A 108 -13.23 -10.36 -19.57
N VAL A 109 -13.03 -10.50 -20.86
CA VAL A 109 -13.60 -9.62 -21.90
C VAL A 109 -13.80 -10.39 -23.20
N SER A 110 -14.79 -9.96 -24.00
CA SER A 110 -14.94 -10.44 -25.37
C SER A 110 -13.96 -9.69 -26.29
N PRO A 111 -13.17 -10.39 -27.12
CA PRO A 111 -12.22 -9.77 -28.03
C PRO A 111 -12.92 -8.95 -29.14
N ARG A 112 -14.20 -9.23 -29.40
CA ARG A 112 -14.97 -8.62 -30.47
C ARG A 112 -14.99 -7.09 -30.40
N LYS A 113 -15.23 -6.53 -29.21
CA LYS A 113 -15.30 -5.06 -29.01
C LYS A 113 -14.00 -4.34 -29.31
N LEU A 114 -12.84 -4.97 -29.05
CA LEU A 114 -11.56 -4.37 -29.38
C LEU A 114 -11.26 -4.48 -30.87
N ARG A 115 -11.66 -5.60 -31.51
CA ARG A 115 -11.52 -5.75 -32.98
C ARG A 115 -12.37 -4.75 -33.73
N GLU A 116 -13.63 -4.55 -33.33
CA GLU A 116 -14.55 -3.58 -33.93
C GLU A 116 -14.12 -2.11 -33.72
N ALA A 117 -13.31 -1.84 -32.72
CA ALA A 117 -12.81 -0.50 -32.44
C ALA A 117 -11.50 -0.16 -33.16
N LEU A 118 -10.84 -1.14 -33.77
CA LEU A 118 -9.64 -0.94 -34.56
C LEU A 118 -10.05 -0.50 -35.98
N THR A 119 -9.65 0.68 -36.36
CA THR A 119 -9.88 1.32 -37.67
C THR A 119 -8.55 1.52 -38.38
N ASP A 120 -8.56 1.79 -39.68
CA ASP A 120 -7.34 1.93 -40.49
C ASP A 120 -6.42 3.07 -40.03
N ASP A 121 -6.96 4.08 -39.35
CA ASP A 121 -6.25 5.20 -38.76
C ASP A 121 -5.75 4.95 -37.33
N CYS A 122 -6.06 3.76 -36.78
CA CYS A 122 -5.78 3.41 -35.39
C CYS A 122 -4.73 2.30 -35.28
N VAL A 123 -3.58 2.60 -34.70
CA VAL A 123 -2.49 1.63 -34.55
C VAL A 123 -2.66 0.69 -33.35
N VAL A 124 -3.39 1.11 -32.33
CA VAL A 124 -3.61 0.32 -31.09
C VAL A 124 -5.00 0.60 -30.50
N VAL A 125 -5.67 -0.46 -30.10
CA VAL A 125 -6.89 -0.39 -29.27
C VAL A 125 -6.61 -0.95 -27.88
N LEU A 126 -6.67 -0.10 -26.88
CA LEU A 126 -6.46 -0.42 -25.47
C LEU A 126 -7.77 -0.89 -24.82
N LEU A 127 -7.71 -1.90 -23.97
CA LEU A 127 -8.78 -2.20 -23.04
C LEU A 127 -8.60 -1.33 -21.80
N ALA A 128 -9.63 -0.57 -21.43
CA ALA A 128 -9.58 0.35 -20.30
C ALA A 128 -10.80 0.23 -19.38
N THR A 129 -10.69 0.76 -18.18
CA THR A 129 -11.76 0.85 -17.20
C THR A 129 -11.81 2.24 -16.56
N ARG A 130 -13.05 2.74 -16.29
CA ARG A 130 -13.28 3.97 -15.54
C ARG A 130 -13.64 3.71 -14.08
N ARG A 131 -13.79 2.43 -13.70
CA ARG A 131 -14.29 2.02 -12.37
C ARG A 131 -13.20 1.73 -11.34
N ARG A 132 -12.01 1.33 -11.79
CA ARG A 132 -10.91 0.85 -10.93
C ARG A 132 -9.56 1.34 -11.46
N GLY A 133 -8.57 1.46 -10.57
CA GLY A 133 -7.19 1.81 -10.90
C GLY A 133 -6.89 3.31 -10.89
N PRO A 134 -5.68 3.70 -11.27
CA PRO A 134 -5.14 5.05 -11.07
C PRO A 134 -5.66 6.11 -12.05
N ARG A 135 -6.42 5.74 -13.09
CA ARG A 135 -7.00 6.63 -14.12
C ARG A 135 -6.00 7.62 -14.71
N THR A 136 -4.89 7.09 -15.19
CA THR A 136 -3.76 7.89 -15.72
C THR A 136 -3.94 8.35 -17.17
N MET A 137 -4.98 7.89 -17.86
CA MET A 137 -5.19 8.10 -19.29
C MET A 137 -6.45 8.96 -19.51
N LEU A 138 -6.36 10.01 -20.33
CA LEU A 138 -7.50 10.85 -20.73
C LEU A 138 -8.05 10.40 -22.09
N LEU A 139 -9.36 10.24 -22.17
CA LEU A 139 -10.08 9.87 -23.39
C LEU A 139 -10.98 11.03 -23.84
N ASP A 140 -11.16 11.19 -25.16
CA ASP A 140 -12.24 12.03 -25.68
C ASP A 140 -13.60 11.31 -25.69
N ALA A 141 -14.63 11.96 -26.24
CA ALA A 141 -15.98 11.43 -26.32
C ALA A 141 -16.09 10.19 -27.24
N GLN A 142 -15.21 10.07 -28.21
CA GLN A 142 -15.14 8.96 -29.19
C GLN A 142 -14.27 7.79 -28.67
N GLY A 143 -13.59 7.97 -27.55
CA GLY A 143 -12.71 6.99 -26.93
C GLY A 143 -11.26 7.03 -27.42
N TYR A 144 -10.86 8.06 -28.14
CA TYR A 144 -9.45 8.24 -28.49
C TYR A 144 -8.65 8.75 -27.30
N VAL A 145 -7.42 8.26 -27.16
CA VAL A 145 -6.50 8.66 -26.10
C VAL A 145 -5.93 10.04 -26.45
N ARG A 146 -6.05 10.98 -25.52
CA ARG A 146 -5.49 12.35 -25.66
C ARG A 146 -4.25 12.57 -24.81
N SER A 147 -4.08 11.79 -23.74
CA SER A 147 -2.91 11.86 -22.89
C SER A 147 -2.79 10.60 -22.03
N PHE A 148 -1.56 10.15 -21.78
CA PHE A 148 -1.22 9.11 -20.80
C PHE A 148 -0.79 9.68 -19.45
N ARG A 149 -0.69 11.01 -19.32
CA ARG A 149 -0.26 11.71 -18.10
C ARG A 149 -1.42 12.51 -17.53
N ASN A 150 -2.41 11.80 -17.01
CA ASN A 150 -3.52 12.46 -16.33
C ASN A 150 -3.18 12.70 -14.86
N GLU A 151 -2.95 13.97 -14.50
CA GLU A 151 -2.76 14.38 -13.11
C GLU A 151 -4.07 14.54 -12.33
N ALA A 152 -5.21 14.56 -13.04
CA ALA A 152 -6.55 14.65 -12.46
C ALA A 152 -7.32 13.33 -12.59
N PRO A 153 -7.08 12.32 -11.71
CA PRO A 153 -7.73 11.02 -11.79
C PRO A 153 -9.26 11.08 -11.55
N THR A 154 -9.75 12.23 -11.19
CA THR A 154 -11.17 12.56 -10.95
C THR A 154 -11.89 13.08 -12.20
N ASP A 155 -11.16 13.38 -13.28
CA ASP A 155 -11.76 13.77 -14.57
C ASP A 155 -12.67 12.63 -15.05
N PRO A 156 -13.95 12.86 -15.43
CA PRO A 156 -14.85 11.83 -15.93
C PRO A 156 -14.36 11.16 -17.21
N ARG A 157 -13.49 11.84 -17.96
CA ARG A 157 -12.83 11.32 -19.16
C ARG A 157 -11.65 10.39 -18.83
N ALA A 158 -11.20 10.38 -17.57
CA ALA A 158 -10.06 9.60 -17.14
C ALA A 158 -10.38 8.10 -17.08
N ALA A 159 -9.44 7.28 -17.55
CA ALA A 159 -9.52 5.84 -17.54
C ALA A 159 -8.19 5.20 -17.13
N THR A 160 -8.27 3.94 -16.69
CA THR A 160 -7.12 3.10 -16.37
C THR A 160 -6.90 2.11 -17.50
N PHE A 161 -5.70 2.02 -18.03
CA PHE A 161 -5.28 0.94 -18.92
C PHE A 161 -5.23 -0.37 -18.14
N THR A 162 -5.79 -1.43 -18.71
CA THR A 162 -5.94 -2.72 -18.02
C THR A 162 -4.79 -3.69 -18.25
N GLY A 163 -3.86 -3.37 -19.13
CA GLY A 163 -2.78 -4.28 -19.54
C GLY A 163 -3.16 -5.24 -20.67
N VAL A 164 -4.29 -5.01 -21.37
CA VAL A 164 -4.68 -5.74 -22.59
C VAL A 164 -4.85 -4.77 -23.74
N TYR A 165 -4.30 -5.10 -24.91
CA TYR A 165 -4.53 -4.32 -26.10
C TYR A 165 -4.42 -5.18 -27.37
N LEU A 166 -5.04 -4.69 -28.44
CA LEU A 166 -4.90 -5.16 -29.82
C LEU A 166 -4.09 -4.14 -30.60
N ALA A 167 -3.05 -4.57 -31.30
CA ALA A 167 -2.17 -3.70 -32.07
C ALA A 167 -2.08 -4.14 -33.53
N ALA A 168 -1.95 -3.16 -34.40
CA ALA A 168 -1.55 -3.35 -35.77
C ALA A 168 -0.02 -3.44 -35.88
N PRO A 169 0.54 -4.17 -36.86
CA PRO A 169 2.00 -4.32 -37.03
C PRO A 169 2.76 -2.98 -37.15
N GLU A 170 2.10 -1.94 -37.62
CA GLU A 170 2.65 -0.59 -37.80
C GLU A 170 3.19 0.00 -36.51
N ILE A 171 2.69 -0.44 -35.35
CA ILE A 171 3.23 0.00 -34.04
C ILE A 171 4.71 -0.34 -33.87
N LEU A 172 5.18 -1.41 -34.54
CA LEU A 172 6.57 -1.86 -34.45
C LEU A 172 7.57 -0.88 -35.11
N GLN A 173 7.09 0.09 -35.91
CA GLN A 173 7.93 1.16 -36.48
C GLN A 173 8.30 2.20 -35.39
N PHE A 174 7.57 2.25 -34.28
CA PHE A 174 7.73 3.23 -33.21
C PHE A 174 8.51 2.69 -32.01
N VAL A 175 8.89 1.41 -32.00
CA VAL A 175 9.75 0.85 -30.96
C VAL A 175 11.22 1.15 -31.23
N SER A 176 12.00 1.33 -30.18
CA SER A 176 13.44 1.59 -30.30
C SER A 176 14.20 0.39 -30.87
N GLN A 177 15.08 0.65 -31.86
CA GLN A 177 16.03 -0.33 -32.42
C GLN A 177 17.45 0.16 -32.20
N PRO A 178 18.39 -0.65 -31.68
CA PRO A 178 18.16 -2.02 -31.13
C PRO A 178 17.26 -2.01 -29.90
N PRO A 179 16.67 -3.17 -29.49
CA PRO A 179 15.80 -3.27 -28.33
C PRO A 179 16.46 -2.76 -27.05
N GLN A 180 15.82 -1.81 -26.36
CA GLN A 180 16.28 -1.22 -25.11
C GLN A 180 15.13 -1.04 -24.13
N TYR A 181 15.43 -0.65 -22.87
CA TYR A 181 14.41 -0.39 -21.89
C TYR A 181 13.50 0.76 -22.32
N GLU A 182 12.25 0.45 -22.59
CA GLU A 182 11.25 1.41 -23.03
C GLU A 182 9.85 1.05 -22.53
N SER A 183 9.05 2.07 -22.18
CA SER A 183 7.65 1.86 -21.81
C SER A 183 6.75 1.82 -23.04
N LEU A 184 5.63 1.08 -22.96
CA LEU A 184 4.59 1.13 -23.99
C LEU A 184 4.07 2.56 -24.19
N VAL A 185 3.92 3.34 -23.11
CA VAL A 185 3.44 4.73 -23.18
C VAL A 185 4.32 5.57 -24.09
N THR A 186 5.64 5.45 -23.99
CA THR A 186 6.59 6.17 -24.84
C THR A 186 6.42 5.80 -26.33
N VAL A 187 6.21 4.52 -26.62
CA VAL A 187 5.95 4.03 -27.99
C VAL A 187 4.64 4.61 -28.54
N LEU A 188 3.58 4.59 -27.73
CA LEU A 188 2.27 5.14 -28.11
C LEU A 188 2.32 6.66 -28.30
N GLU A 189 3.03 7.39 -27.42
CA GLU A 189 3.22 8.85 -27.57
C GLU A 189 3.94 9.20 -28.90
N ARG A 190 4.93 8.39 -29.32
CA ARG A 190 5.58 8.55 -30.63
C ARG A 190 4.64 8.28 -31.81
N ALA A 191 3.87 7.20 -31.75
CA ALA A 191 2.89 6.89 -32.78
C ALA A 191 1.85 8.01 -32.92
N MET A 192 1.33 8.52 -31.79
CA MET A 192 0.39 9.65 -31.79
C MET A 192 1.04 10.92 -32.34
N GLY A 193 2.29 11.20 -32.00
CA GLY A 193 3.05 12.33 -32.56
C GLY A 193 3.30 12.25 -34.08
N SER A 194 3.22 11.03 -34.63
CA SER A 194 3.34 10.78 -36.09
C SER A 194 1.97 10.70 -36.79
N GLY A 195 0.89 11.09 -36.10
CA GLY A 195 -0.46 11.17 -36.69
C GLY A 195 -1.33 9.92 -36.52
N TRP A 196 -0.83 8.84 -35.90
CA TRP A 196 -1.62 7.66 -35.64
C TRP A 196 -2.56 7.84 -34.43
N ASN A 197 -3.73 7.28 -34.52
CA ASN A 197 -4.67 7.26 -33.39
C ASN A 197 -4.44 6.06 -32.47
N VAL A 198 -4.64 6.29 -31.18
CA VAL A 198 -4.74 5.26 -30.15
C VAL A 198 -6.13 5.35 -29.54
N ARG A 199 -6.89 4.25 -29.58
CA ARG A 199 -8.25 4.20 -29.08
C ARG A 199 -8.36 3.34 -27.81
N ALA A 200 -9.30 3.64 -26.93
CA ALA A 200 -9.58 2.83 -25.76
C ALA A 200 -11.05 2.41 -25.70
N VAL A 201 -11.28 1.13 -25.41
CA VAL A 201 -12.60 0.55 -25.18
C VAL A 201 -12.81 0.37 -23.70
N THR A 202 -13.93 0.90 -23.16
CA THR A 202 -14.30 0.83 -21.74
C THR A 202 -15.59 0.05 -21.51
N PRO A 203 -15.59 -1.30 -21.57
CA PRO A 203 -16.81 -2.11 -21.44
C PRO A 203 -17.45 -1.97 -20.04
N ARG A 204 -18.77 -1.79 -19.97
CA ARG A 204 -19.49 -1.69 -18.68
C ARG A 204 -19.39 -2.96 -17.83
N SER A 205 -19.30 -4.14 -18.45
CA SER A 205 -19.28 -5.46 -17.80
C SER A 205 -17.88 -6.05 -17.67
N LEU A 206 -16.83 -5.23 -17.73
CA LEU A 206 -15.45 -5.70 -17.63
C LEU A 206 -15.17 -6.25 -16.22
N ARG A 207 -14.73 -7.51 -16.15
CA ARG A 207 -14.08 -8.08 -14.96
C ARG A 207 -12.58 -7.98 -15.14
N TRP A 208 -11.94 -7.21 -14.27
CA TRP A 208 -10.51 -6.97 -14.32
C TRP A 208 -9.94 -6.73 -12.91
N ALA A 209 -8.76 -7.25 -12.66
CA ALA A 209 -7.95 -6.95 -11.48
C ALA A 209 -6.46 -6.90 -11.86
N ASP A 210 -5.74 -5.91 -11.36
CA ASP A 210 -4.28 -5.91 -11.31
C ASP A 210 -3.86 -6.80 -10.15
N LEU A 211 -3.16 -7.90 -10.42
CA LEU A 211 -2.68 -8.87 -9.44
C LEU A 211 -1.28 -8.50 -8.93
N GLY A 212 -0.87 -7.28 -9.14
CA GLY A 212 0.46 -6.78 -8.82
C GLY A 212 0.75 -6.63 -7.33
N THR A 213 -0.28 -6.61 -6.45
CA THR A 213 -0.13 -6.55 -4.99
C THR A 213 -0.74 -7.78 -4.34
N LEU A 214 -0.29 -8.09 -3.10
CA LEU A 214 -0.83 -9.22 -2.35
C LEU A 214 -2.33 -9.08 -2.08
N GLU A 215 -2.77 -7.87 -1.71
CA GLU A 215 -4.17 -7.58 -1.40
C GLU A 215 -5.05 -7.80 -2.63
N ALA A 216 -4.66 -7.25 -3.78
CA ALA A 216 -5.40 -7.42 -5.03
C ALA A 216 -5.42 -8.89 -5.49
N TYR A 217 -4.31 -9.62 -5.29
CA TYR A 217 -4.22 -11.03 -5.60
C TYR A 217 -5.14 -11.88 -4.72
N LEU A 218 -5.15 -11.67 -3.40
CA LEU A 218 -6.05 -12.39 -2.46
C LEU A 218 -7.52 -12.05 -2.71
N GLU A 219 -7.85 -10.79 -3.01
CA GLU A 219 -9.21 -10.39 -3.38
C GLU A 219 -9.66 -11.07 -4.70
N ALA A 220 -8.77 -11.20 -5.67
CA ALA A 220 -9.10 -11.89 -6.92
C ALA A 220 -9.40 -13.39 -6.71
N GLN A 221 -8.76 -14.04 -5.72
CA GLN A 221 -9.05 -15.44 -5.36
C GLN A 221 -10.49 -15.64 -4.84
N LYS A 222 -11.08 -14.61 -4.20
CA LYS A 222 -12.46 -14.65 -3.66
C LYS A 222 -13.51 -14.51 -4.76
N LEU A 223 -13.13 -14.03 -5.94
CA LEU A 223 -14.05 -13.91 -7.08
C LEU A 223 -14.41 -15.30 -7.64
N PRO A 224 -15.65 -15.50 -8.14
CA PRO A 224 -16.01 -16.75 -8.79
C PRO A 224 -15.17 -16.94 -10.06
N GLU A 225 -14.66 -18.17 -10.24
CA GLU A 225 -13.95 -18.55 -11.47
C GLU A 225 -14.84 -18.29 -12.70
N PRO A 226 -14.33 -17.59 -13.73
CA PRO A 226 -15.08 -17.36 -14.95
C PRO A 226 -15.50 -18.68 -15.60
N ARG A 227 -16.79 -18.85 -15.87
CA ARG A 227 -17.26 -19.99 -16.68
C ARG A 227 -16.89 -19.70 -18.14
N THR A 228 -15.97 -20.45 -18.71
CA THR A 228 -15.69 -20.39 -20.16
C THR A 228 -16.88 -20.95 -20.93
N ARG A 229 -17.57 -20.12 -21.73
CA ARG A 229 -18.79 -20.47 -22.46
C ARG A 229 -18.57 -21.39 -23.66
N ARG A 230 -17.36 -21.69 -24.07
CA ARG A 230 -17.04 -22.71 -25.06
C ARG A 230 -16.22 -23.80 -24.41
N ALA A 231 -16.73 -25.01 -24.49
CA ALA A 231 -16.00 -26.21 -24.17
C ALA A 231 -14.69 -26.20 -24.97
N VAL A 232 -13.59 -25.76 -24.37
CA VAL A 232 -12.30 -26.26 -24.80
C VAL A 232 -12.40 -27.79 -24.68
N PRO A 233 -12.05 -28.57 -25.72
CA PRO A 233 -12.24 -30.00 -25.71
C PRO A 233 -11.76 -30.58 -24.40
N ARG A 234 -12.61 -31.33 -23.70
CA ARG A 234 -12.28 -31.96 -22.39
C ARG A 234 -11.16 -33.01 -22.48
N HIS A 235 -10.44 -33.06 -23.58
CA HIS A 235 -9.36 -34.01 -23.87
C HIS A 235 -7.95 -33.54 -23.48
N GLY A 236 -7.83 -32.42 -22.77
CA GLY A 236 -6.56 -32.08 -22.12
C GLY A 236 -6.59 -32.53 -20.67
N ARG A 237 -5.56 -33.23 -20.17
CA ARG A 237 -5.31 -33.42 -18.75
C ARG A 237 -5.54 -32.07 -18.06
N LYS A 238 -6.44 -32.02 -17.07
CA LYS A 238 -6.59 -30.84 -16.20
C LYS A 238 -5.22 -30.64 -15.56
N PHE A 239 -4.48 -29.67 -16.03
CA PHE A 239 -3.17 -29.34 -15.50
C PHE A 239 -3.37 -28.87 -14.07
N ARG A 240 -3.02 -29.67 -13.10
CA ARG A 240 -3.02 -29.24 -11.70
C ARG A 240 -1.77 -28.39 -11.49
N VAL A 241 -1.91 -27.28 -10.79
CA VAL A 241 -0.76 -26.45 -10.40
C VAL A 241 0.31 -27.27 -9.68
N SER A 242 -0.07 -28.40 -9.05
CA SER A 242 0.82 -29.40 -8.48
C SER A 242 1.86 -30.00 -9.45
N GLU A 243 1.66 -29.88 -10.77
CA GLU A 243 2.63 -30.41 -11.77
C GLU A 243 3.69 -29.36 -12.18
N VAL A 244 3.41 -28.05 -11.96
CA VAL A 244 4.35 -26.95 -12.27
C VAL A 244 4.92 -26.31 -11.01
N VAL A 245 4.06 -26.21 -9.99
CA VAL A 245 4.41 -25.76 -8.65
C VAL A 245 3.76 -26.78 -7.72
N PRO A 246 4.54 -27.63 -7.01
CA PRO A 246 3.96 -28.72 -6.24
C PRO A 246 3.00 -28.19 -5.17
N GLU A 247 1.83 -28.77 -5.12
CA GLU A 247 0.72 -28.65 -4.17
C GLU A 247 0.38 -27.24 -3.62
N ILE A 248 -0.77 -26.70 -4.05
CA ILE A 248 -1.39 -25.49 -3.52
C ILE A 248 -2.76 -25.85 -2.99
N LEU A 249 -2.98 -25.58 -1.71
CA LEU A 249 -4.31 -25.59 -1.13
C LEU A 249 -4.90 -24.18 -1.19
N ILE A 250 -6.04 -24.03 -1.86
CA ILE A 250 -6.83 -22.79 -1.82
C ILE A 250 -8.01 -23.06 -0.90
N ALA A 251 -8.05 -22.41 0.24
CA ALA A 251 -9.17 -22.45 1.16
C ALA A 251 -10.03 -21.19 0.94
N GLY A 252 -11.17 -21.35 0.27
CA GLY A 252 -12.13 -20.25 0.04
C GLY A 252 -13.11 -20.04 1.18
N SER A 253 -13.24 -21.00 2.09
CA SER A 253 -14.05 -20.95 3.29
C SER A 253 -13.25 -21.51 4.46
N ALA A 254 -13.65 -21.16 5.69
CA ALA A 254 -12.96 -21.64 6.88
C ALA A 254 -12.87 -23.17 6.90
N GLN A 255 -11.67 -23.71 6.79
CA GLN A 255 -11.40 -25.14 6.91
C GLN A 255 -10.58 -25.38 8.17
N ARG A 256 -10.92 -26.45 8.89
CA ARG A 256 -10.09 -26.97 9.97
C ARG A 256 -9.30 -28.17 9.46
N VAL A 257 -7.97 -28.03 9.44
CA VAL A 257 -7.05 -29.10 9.08
C VAL A 257 -6.15 -29.36 10.27
N ASN A 258 -6.18 -30.55 10.81
CA ASN A 258 -5.37 -30.95 12.00
C ASN A 258 -5.46 -29.94 13.15
N GLY A 259 -6.68 -29.44 13.50
CA GLY A 259 -6.86 -28.46 14.57
C GLY A 259 -6.48 -27.01 14.24
N ALA A 260 -5.95 -26.75 13.06
CA ALA A 260 -5.64 -25.41 12.57
C ALA A 260 -6.84 -24.76 11.86
N GLU A 261 -6.99 -23.44 11.98
CA GLU A 261 -7.98 -22.64 11.25
C GLU A 261 -7.34 -22.02 10.01
N ILE A 262 -7.86 -22.34 8.82
CA ILE A 262 -7.41 -21.75 7.55
C ILE A 262 -8.60 -21.09 6.88
N ARG A 263 -8.50 -19.80 6.55
CA ARG A 263 -9.57 -19.04 5.90
C ARG A 263 -9.00 -18.05 4.88
N ASP A 264 -9.63 -17.97 3.70
CA ASP A 264 -9.30 -17.01 2.62
C ASP A 264 -7.80 -16.96 2.30
N SER A 265 -7.13 -18.13 2.29
CA SER A 265 -5.67 -18.24 2.22
C SER A 265 -5.20 -19.12 1.08
N VAL A 266 -4.00 -18.84 0.59
CA VAL A 266 -3.28 -19.64 -0.40
C VAL A 266 -2.04 -20.22 0.25
N LEU A 267 -1.93 -21.55 0.28
CA LEU A 267 -0.80 -22.28 0.80
C LEU A 267 0.02 -22.87 -0.37
N MET A 268 1.30 -22.55 -0.43
CA MET A 268 2.19 -23.09 -1.45
C MET A 268 2.82 -24.42 -1.04
N ALA A 269 3.45 -25.08 -1.99
CA ALA A 269 4.03 -26.39 -1.85
C ALA A 269 4.95 -26.56 -0.64
N GLY A 270 4.86 -27.72 0.00
CA GLY A 270 5.70 -28.09 1.14
C GLY A 270 5.42 -27.28 2.41
N CYS A 271 4.38 -26.44 2.43
CA CYS A 271 3.96 -25.78 3.66
C CYS A 271 3.50 -26.78 4.70
N ARG A 272 3.85 -26.55 5.96
CA ARG A 272 3.37 -27.29 7.11
C ARG A 272 2.63 -26.35 8.05
N ILE A 273 1.36 -26.64 8.30
CA ILE A 273 0.55 -25.89 9.26
C ILE A 273 0.45 -26.74 10.52
N GLU A 274 0.97 -26.24 11.62
CA GLU A 274 0.96 -26.94 12.90
C GLU A 274 -0.41 -26.81 13.60
N GLU A 275 -0.69 -27.72 14.51
CA GLU A 275 -1.93 -27.74 15.29
C GLU A 275 -2.16 -26.40 16.03
N GLY A 276 -3.39 -25.93 16.05
CA GLY A 276 -3.77 -24.65 16.69
C GLY A 276 -3.35 -23.39 15.92
N ALA A 277 -2.63 -23.52 14.78
CA ALA A 277 -2.29 -22.37 13.96
C ALA A 277 -3.53 -21.72 13.35
N ARG A 278 -3.46 -20.39 13.12
CA ARG A 278 -4.50 -19.61 12.44
C ARG A 278 -3.92 -18.90 11.25
N VAL A 279 -4.35 -19.29 10.06
CA VAL A 279 -3.90 -18.74 8.77
C VAL A 279 -5.11 -18.06 8.10
N ILE A 280 -5.17 -16.74 8.17
CA ILE A 280 -6.34 -15.98 7.76
C ILE A 280 -5.91 -14.89 6.78
N GLU A 281 -6.54 -14.86 5.59
CA GLU A 281 -6.21 -13.90 4.53
C GLU A 281 -4.69 -13.88 4.25
N ALA A 282 -4.09 -15.06 4.07
CA ALA A 282 -2.65 -15.24 3.93
C ALA A 282 -2.24 -15.88 2.60
N LEU A 283 -1.08 -15.49 2.12
CA LEU A 283 -0.32 -16.19 1.09
C LEU A 283 0.94 -16.76 1.75
N VAL A 284 0.96 -18.08 1.94
CA VAL A 284 2.07 -18.78 2.60
C VAL A 284 3.01 -19.35 1.54
N GLY A 285 4.26 -18.88 1.55
CA GLY A 285 5.30 -19.27 0.61
C GLY A 285 5.74 -20.74 0.77
N PRO A 286 6.43 -21.30 -0.24
CA PRO A 286 6.79 -22.72 -0.26
C PRO A 286 7.67 -23.10 0.94
N GLY A 287 7.49 -24.33 1.45
CA GLY A 287 8.30 -24.90 2.53
C GLY A 287 8.14 -24.22 3.90
N THR A 288 7.20 -23.29 4.06
CA THR A 288 7.02 -22.54 5.30
C THR A 288 6.29 -23.36 6.36
N VAL A 289 6.83 -23.39 7.58
CA VAL A 289 6.18 -23.99 8.76
C VAL A 289 5.49 -22.89 9.56
N VAL A 290 4.18 -23.00 9.75
CA VAL A 290 3.37 -22.04 10.50
C VAL A 290 2.86 -22.66 11.79
N SER A 291 3.24 -22.07 12.93
CA SER A 291 2.93 -22.55 14.29
C SER A 291 2.14 -21.57 15.14
N GLY A 292 1.51 -20.54 14.55
CA GLY A 292 0.76 -19.52 15.27
C GLY A 292 -0.19 -18.74 14.35
N ARG A 293 -0.59 -17.54 14.78
CA ARG A 293 -1.50 -16.71 13.99
C ARG A 293 -0.74 -15.87 12.96
N VAL A 294 -1.06 -16.05 11.68
CA VAL A 294 -0.46 -15.31 10.56
C VAL A 294 -1.53 -14.80 9.58
N SER A 295 -1.19 -13.73 8.88
CA SER A 295 -1.98 -13.15 7.78
C SER A 295 -1.06 -12.48 6.76
N GLY A 296 -1.59 -12.11 5.61
CA GLY A 296 -0.79 -11.43 4.58
C GLY A 296 0.27 -12.34 3.97
N LEU A 297 1.43 -11.80 3.60
CA LEU A 297 2.52 -12.59 3.02
C LEU A 297 3.36 -13.26 4.12
N VAL A 298 3.47 -14.57 4.07
CA VAL A 298 4.20 -15.40 5.03
C VAL A 298 5.21 -16.28 4.30
N VAL A 299 6.46 -16.26 4.74
CA VAL A 299 7.57 -17.03 4.15
C VAL A 299 8.40 -17.71 5.24
N ALA A 300 9.26 -18.65 4.88
CA ALA A 300 10.22 -19.22 5.82
C ALA A 300 11.17 -18.13 6.34
N ALA A 301 11.47 -18.13 7.64
CA ALA A 301 12.30 -17.09 8.25
C ALA A 301 13.73 -17.05 7.65
N GLY A 302 14.28 -18.21 7.25
CA GLY A 302 15.57 -18.29 6.59
C GLY A 302 15.68 -17.44 5.32
N ASP A 303 14.57 -17.18 4.64
CA ASP A 303 14.53 -16.43 3.39
C ASP A 303 14.67 -14.90 3.58
N VAL A 304 14.43 -14.44 4.79
CA VAL A 304 14.45 -13.01 5.11
C VAL A 304 15.52 -12.62 6.12
N LEU A 305 16.03 -13.58 6.90
CA LEU A 305 17.00 -13.32 7.97
C LEU A 305 18.44 -13.34 7.45
N THR A 306 19.27 -12.44 7.99
CA THR A 306 20.72 -12.49 7.85
C THR A 306 21.32 -13.54 8.79
N ALA A 307 22.55 -14.00 8.51
CA ALA A 307 23.26 -14.97 9.37
C ALA A 307 23.38 -14.50 10.83
N ARG A 308 23.55 -13.19 11.06
CA ARG A 308 23.64 -12.60 12.41
C ARG A 308 22.30 -12.64 13.15
N GLU A 309 21.21 -12.31 12.48
CA GLU A 309 19.85 -12.41 13.03
C GLU A 309 19.46 -13.85 13.35
N VAL A 310 19.84 -14.79 12.48
CA VAL A 310 19.72 -16.24 12.73
C VAL A 310 20.49 -16.63 13.99
N GLY A 311 21.73 -16.13 14.17
CA GLY A 311 22.54 -16.38 15.36
C GLY A 311 21.87 -15.87 16.65
N VAL A 312 21.18 -14.71 16.59
CA VAL A 312 20.41 -14.18 17.74
C VAL A 312 19.25 -15.11 18.10
N LEU A 313 18.44 -15.49 17.11
CA LEU A 313 17.29 -16.37 17.34
C LEU A 313 17.68 -17.75 17.82
N ARG A 314 18.78 -18.33 17.31
CA ARG A 314 19.32 -19.61 17.79
C ARG A 314 19.71 -19.54 19.28
N ARG A 315 20.34 -18.45 19.73
CA ARG A 315 20.63 -18.24 21.16
C ARG A 315 19.37 -18.15 22.02
N TRP A 316 18.22 -17.77 21.43
CA TRP A 316 16.91 -17.78 22.11
C TRP A 316 16.20 -19.13 22.02
N GLY A 317 16.86 -20.17 21.46
CA GLY A 317 16.32 -21.50 21.28
C GLY A 317 15.32 -21.63 20.11
N TRP A 318 15.41 -20.74 19.12
CA TRP A 318 14.57 -20.80 17.92
C TRP A 318 15.20 -21.68 16.84
N GLN A 319 14.40 -22.56 16.22
CA GLN A 319 14.79 -23.36 15.07
C GLN A 319 14.32 -22.65 13.80
N ILE A 320 15.26 -22.19 12.98
CA ILE A 320 14.95 -21.33 11.83
C ILE A 320 14.11 -22.06 10.78
N GLY A 321 14.36 -23.34 10.54
CA GLY A 321 13.55 -24.17 9.62
C GLY A 321 12.09 -24.37 10.07
N HIS A 322 11.77 -24.06 11.33
CA HIS A 322 10.43 -24.11 11.90
C HIS A 322 9.90 -22.71 12.26
N THR A 323 10.52 -21.64 11.75
CA THR A 323 10.13 -20.26 12.02
C THR A 323 9.53 -19.64 10.76
N ALA A 324 8.31 -19.15 10.88
CA ALA A 324 7.65 -18.35 9.84
C ALA A 324 7.99 -16.86 10.02
N ALA A 325 8.10 -16.14 8.91
CA ALA A 325 8.21 -14.69 8.87
C ALA A 325 7.00 -14.12 8.11
N GLN A 326 6.10 -13.44 8.82
CA GLN A 326 5.06 -12.65 8.20
C GLN A 326 5.65 -11.30 7.80
N VAL A 327 5.55 -10.97 6.52
CA VAL A 327 6.08 -9.74 5.92
C VAL A 327 5.01 -8.66 5.95
N TYR A 328 5.29 -7.52 6.57
CA TYR A 328 4.39 -6.38 6.50
C TYR A 328 4.70 -5.52 5.27
N PRO A 329 3.67 -5.06 4.51
CA PRO A 329 3.88 -4.17 3.38
C PRO A 329 4.47 -2.83 3.85
N PRO A 330 5.29 -2.16 3.01
CA PRO A 330 5.79 -0.82 3.30
C PRO A 330 4.62 0.16 3.53
N ARG A 331 4.67 0.91 4.63
CA ARG A 331 3.64 1.92 4.98
C ARG A 331 4.15 3.36 4.77
N GLY A 332 4.92 3.60 3.70
CA GLY A 332 5.48 4.93 3.39
C GLY A 332 6.67 5.34 4.28
N SER A 333 7.21 4.42 5.08
CA SER A 333 8.47 4.56 5.79
C SER A 333 9.55 3.69 5.13
N ASP A 334 10.82 4.02 5.39
CA ASP A 334 12.00 3.27 4.97
C ASP A 334 12.31 2.07 5.90
N ARG A 335 11.35 1.68 6.74
CA ARG A 335 11.44 0.51 7.61
C ARG A 335 10.78 -0.70 6.98
N ARG A 336 11.41 -1.86 7.17
CA ARG A 336 10.85 -3.17 6.83
C ARG A 336 10.50 -3.92 8.12
N LEU A 337 9.28 -4.39 8.21
CA LEU A 337 8.73 -5.02 9.39
C LEU A 337 8.44 -6.49 9.10
N PHE A 338 8.89 -7.39 10.00
CA PHE A 338 8.63 -8.82 9.93
C PHE A 338 8.18 -9.32 11.29
N LYS A 339 7.02 -9.96 11.35
CA LYS A 339 6.63 -10.72 12.52
C LYS A 339 7.18 -12.14 12.39
N LEU A 340 8.05 -12.54 13.29
CA LEU A 340 8.59 -13.89 13.36
C LEU A 340 7.74 -14.73 14.30
N VAL A 341 7.40 -15.94 13.89
CA VAL A 341 6.54 -16.88 14.64
C VAL A 341 7.22 -18.24 14.73
N TYR A 342 7.40 -18.73 15.97
CA TYR A 342 7.99 -20.03 16.27
C TYR A 342 7.33 -20.65 17.50
N ARG A 343 6.63 -21.79 17.35
CA ARG A 343 5.94 -22.51 18.45
C ARG A 343 5.12 -21.59 19.35
N GLY A 344 4.29 -20.73 18.74
CA GLY A 344 3.45 -19.75 19.44
C GLY A 344 4.19 -18.54 20.02
N ARG A 345 5.52 -18.51 19.99
CA ARG A 345 6.32 -17.33 20.39
C ARG A 345 6.37 -16.34 19.22
N GLU A 346 6.23 -15.07 19.50
CA GLU A 346 6.14 -14.03 18.48
C GLU A 346 7.12 -12.89 18.78
N VAL A 347 7.83 -12.41 17.75
CA VAL A 347 8.80 -11.31 17.84
C VAL A 347 8.67 -10.41 16.61
N MET A 348 8.77 -9.10 16.80
CA MET A 348 8.80 -8.12 15.71
C MET A 348 10.26 -7.80 15.36
N LEU A 349 10.66 -8.09 14.14
CA LEU A 349 11.91 -7.66 13.54
C LEU A 349 11.69 -6.37 12.76
N VAL A 350 12.45 -5.33 13.08
CA VAL A 350 12.43 -4.03 12.40
C VAL A 350 13.81 -3.80 11.79
N ARG A 351 13.88 -3.70 10.46
CA ARG A 351 15.04 -3.18 9.74
C ARG A 351 14.77 -1.77 9.28
N TYR A 352 15.75 -0.90 9.36
CA TYR A 352 15.60 0.51 9.02
C TYR A 352 16.78 1.03 8.20
N GLU A 353 16.57 2.08 7.42
CA GLU A 353 17.62 2.81 6.74
C GLU A 353 18.03 4.04 7.54
N ALA A 354 19.28 4.48 7.40
CA ALA A 354 19.80 5.66 8.08
C ALA A 354 19.42 6.99 7.41
N THR A 355 18.73 6.93 6.26
CA THR A 355 18.22 8.10 5.53
C THR A 355 17.37 9.01 6.43
N ARG A 356 16.61 8.41 7.35
CA ARG A 356 15.93 9.13 8.43
C ARG A 356 16.65 8.85 9.74
N ARG A 357 17.40 9.85 10.21
CA ARG A 357 18.17 9.77 11.47
C ARG A 357 17.32 9.30 12.65
N GLU A 358 16.06 9.69 12.69
CA GLU A 358 15.08 9.29 13.72
C GLU A 358 15.00 7.76 13.89
N ASN A 359 15.11 6.98 12.81
CA ASN A 359 15.04 5.51 12.87
C ASN A 359 16.16 4.88 13.68
N CYS A 360 17.33 5.55 13.74
CA CYS A 360 18.48 5.08 14.52
C CYS A 360 18.23 5.12 16.03
N TYR A 361 17.25 5.89 16.49
CA TYR A 361 16.93 6.08 17.91
C TYR A 361 15.87 5.12 18.46
N LEU A 362 15.31 4.26 17.62
CA LEU A 362 14.20 3.39 17.98
C LEU A 362 14.49 2.53 19.23
N ALA A 363 15.69 1.95 19.32
CA ALA A 363 16.04 1.07 20.43
C ALA A 363 16.29 1.85 21.73
N GLU A 364 17.02 2.97 21.66
CA GLU A 364 17.31 3.81 22.81
C GLU A 364 16.03 4.45 23.36
N TYR A 365 15.20 4.99 22.48
CA TYR A 365 13.92 5.61 22.85
C TYR A 365 12.93 4.59 23.42
N GLY A 366 12.89 3.36 22.89
CA GLY A 366 12.06 2.32 23.45
C GLY A 366 12.44 1.96 24.90
N ARG A 367 13.75 1.86 25.21
CA ARG A 367 14.22 1.64 26.58
C ARG A 367 13.94 2.84 27.49
N PHE A 368 14.17 4.05 26.99
CA PHE A 368 13.89 5.29 27.71
C PHE A 368 12.40 5.43 28.05
N LEU A 369 11.49 5.24 27.11
CA LEU A 369 10.05 5.34 27.34
C LEU A 369 9.58 4.34 28.39
N ARG A 370 10.11 3.12 28.35
CA ARG A 370 9.80 2.13 29.39
C ARG A 370 10.31 2.57 30.78
N SER A 371 11.44 3.25 30.88
CA SER A 371 11.93 3.79 32.15
C SER A 371 11.05 4.93 32.70
N LEU A 372 10.24 5.55 31.85
CA LEU A 372 9.20 6.52 32.24
C LEU A 372 7.89 5.84 32.67
N GLY A 373 7.78 4.51 32.54
CA GLY A 373 6.53 3.77 32.74
C GLY A 373 5.55 3.86 31.55
N VAL A 374 6.00 4.37 30.39
CA VAL A 374 5.20 4.39 29.16
C VAL A 374 5.17 3.00 28.53
N SER A 375 3.99 2.56 28.16
CA SER A 375 3.75 1.24 27.55
C SER A 375 4.19 1.25 26.07
N VAL A 376 5.37 0.73 25.80
CA VAL A 376 5.93 0.51 24.46
C VAL A 376 6.50 -0.90 24.35
N PRO A 377 6.64 -1.49 23.15
CA PRO A 377 7.26 -2.79 22.96
C PRO A 377 8.65 -2.86 23.57
N ARG A 378 8.98 -3.95 24.27
CA ARG A 378 10.34 -4.15 24.80
C ARG A 378 11.33 -4.33 23.66
N VAL A 379 12.50 -3.71 23.80
CA VAL A 379 13.65 -3.97 22.93
C VAL A 379 14.33 -5.24 23.42
N LEU A 380 14.20 -6.31 22.63
CA LEU A 380 14.78 -7.62 22.95
C LEU A 380 16.24 -7.71 22.53
N TRP A 381 16.57 -7.13 21.39
CA TRP A 381 17.93 -7.04 20.88
C TRP A 381 18.04 -5.91 19.84
N HIS A 382 19.25 -5.34 19.69
CA HIS A 382 19.52 -4.25 18.76
C HIS A 382 20.96 -4.33 18.23
N SER A 383 21.11 -4.00 16.95
CA SER A 383 22.41 -3.77 16.32
C SER A 383 22.34 -2.49 15.47
N ALA A 384 23.00 -1.44 15.95
CA ALA A 384 23.12 -0.18 15.21
C ALA A 384 23.90 -0.37 13.88
N ARG A 385 24.95 -1.23 13.91
CA ARG A 385 25.76 -1.56 12.72
C ARG A 385 24.91 -2.17 11.60
N ASP A 386 24.03 -3.12 11.94
CA ASP A 386 23.19 -3.84 10.97
C ASP A 386 21.85 -3.15 10.76
N ARG A 387 21.58 -2.05 11.49
CA ARG A 387 20.32 -1.27 11.45
C ARG A 387 19.10 -2.15 11.69
N VAL A 388 19.14 -2.96 12.72
CA VAL A 388 18.10 -3.91 13.05
C VAL A 388 17.76 -3.88 14.54
N VAL A 389 16.47 -4.01 14.84
CA VAL A 389 15.92 -4.12 16.19
C VAL A 389 14.96 -5.28 16.26
N PHE A 390 15.10 -6.14 17.27
CA PHE A 390 14.08 -7.10 17.66
C PHE A 390 13.26 -6.50 18.80
N LEU A 391 11.97 -6.39 18.60
CA LEU A 391 11.00 -5.89 19.57
C LEU A 391 10.04 -7.01 20.00
N GLU A 392 9.51 -6.88 21.18
CA GLU A 392 8.33 -7.61 21.62
C GLU A 392 7.20 -7.40 20.60
N TYR A 393 6.56 -8.49 20.17
CA TYR A 393 5.35 -8.38 19.37
C TYR A 393 4.16 -8.09 20.30
N ILE A 394 3.41 -7.04 20.01
CA ILE A 394 2.19 -6.70 20.75
C ILE A 394 1.00 -7.21 19.93
N PRO A 395 0.27 -8.24 20.43
CA PRO A 395 -0.91 -8.76 19.76
C PRO A 395 -2.07 -7.75 19.77
N GLY A 396 -3.16 -8.06 19.07
CA GLY A 396 -4.35 -7.21 19.02
C GLY A 396 -4.43 -6.34 17.76
N GLY A 397 -5.22 -5.26 17.81
CA GLY A 397 -5.46 -4.32 16.71
C GLY A 397 -4.96 -2.92 17.02
N ASP A 398 -4.88 -2.05 16.01
CA ASP A 398 -4.69 -0.62 16.26
C ASP A 398 -6.04 0.06 16.63
N LEU A 399 -5.97 1.19 17.35
CA LEU A 399 -7.17 1.92 17.78
C LEU A 399 -8.05 2.34 16.60
N ARG A 400 -7.44 2.67 15.46
CA ARG A 400 -8.15 2.99 14.21
C ARG A 400 -9.04 1.81 13.75
N ASP A 401 -8.55 0.58 13.86
CA ASP A 401 -9.30 -0.60 13.42
C ASP A 401 -10.45 -0.94 14.36
N LEU A 402 -10.31 -0.62 15.66
CA LEU A 402 -11.43 -0.73 16.61
C LEU A 402 -12.58 0.23 16.27
N VAL A 403 -12.25 1.47 15.89
CA VAL A 403 -13.26 2.48 15.51
C VAL A 403 -13.99 2.13 14.21
N LYS A 404 -13.37 1.34 13.32
CA LYS A 404 -14.02 0.88 12.07
C LYS A 404 -15.03 -0.24 12.27
N LYS A 405 -15.03 -0.91 13.42
CA LYS A 405 -16.02 -1.95 13.72
C LYS A 405 -17.39 -1.29 13.90
N THR A 406 -18.38 -1.71 13.14
CA THR A 406 -19.77 -1.22 13.24
C THR A 406 -20.64 -2.17 14.07
N PRO A 407 -21.54 -1.66 14.91
CA PRO A 407 -21.74 -0.25 15.29
C PRO A 407 -20.67 0.27 16.26
N VAL A 408 -20.30 1.56 16.09
CA VAL A 408 -19.36 2.23 17.02
C VAL A 408 -20.08 2.64 18.29
N VAL A 409 -19.72 2.04 19.42
CA VAL A 409 -20.21 2.46 20.73
C VAL A 409 -19.16 3.38 21.38
N TRP A 410 -19.35 4.69 21.26
CA TRP A 410 -18.39 5.68 21.77
C TRP A 410 -18.15 5.58 23.27
N ARG A 411 -19.12 5.14 24.06
CA ARG A 411 -18.95 4.93 25.51
C ARG A 411 -17.81 3.95 25.81
N ASP A 412 -17.74 2.85 25.06
CA ASP A 412 -16.71 1.82 25.27
C ASP A 412 -15.35 2.27 24.74
N LEU A 413 -15.35 2.98 23.60
CA LEU A 413 -14.14 3.54 23.01
C LEU A 413 -13.54 4.66 23.85
N GLU A 414 -14.36 5.48 24.52
CA GLU A 414 -13.88 6.56 25.39
C GLU A 414 -12.95 6.02 26.50
N ALA A 415 -13.26 4.86 27.08
CA ALA A 415 -12.39 4.23 28.06
C ALA A 415 -11.02 3.82 27.47
N VAL A 416 -10.98 3.41 26.20
CA VAL A 416 -9.72 3.10 25.49
C VAL A 416 -8.92 4.38 25.22
N TYR A 417 -9.59 5.45 24.77
CA TYR A 417 -8.95 6.75 24.55
C TYR A 417 -8.37 7.35 25.85
N ARG A 418 -9.07 7.19 26.98
CA ARG A 418 -8.54 7.61 28.31
C ARG A 418 -7.25 6.88 28.64
N ARG A 419 -7.19 5.55 28.46
CA ARG A 419 -5.94 4.78 28.65
C ARG A 419 -4.81 5.24 27.71
N ALA A 420 -5.13 5.64 26.47
CA ALA A 420 -4.13 6.21 25.58
C ALA A 420 -3.63 7.58 26.06
N LEU A 421 -4.55 8.41 26.61
CA LEU A 421 -4.20 9.69 27.22
C LEU A 421 -3.35 9.50 28.49
N ASP A 422 -3.59 8.45 29.30
CA ASP A 422 -2.73 8.14 30.46
C ASP A 422 -1.28 7.88 30.04
N GLU A 423 -1.07 7.15 28.94
CA GLU A 423 0.28 6.95 28.39
C GLU A 423 0.89 8.27 27.86
N MET A 424 0.08 9.15 27.27
CA MET A 424 0.49 10.49 26.84
C MET A 424 0.89 11.36 28.05
N VAL A 425 0.13 11.32 29.13
CA VAL A 425 0.42 12.09 30.36
C VAL A 425 1.77 11.68 30.95
N LYS A 426 2.06 10.37 31.06
CA LYS A 426 3.37 9.87 31.51
C LYS A 426 4.53 10.43 30.70
N LEU A 427 4.33 10.53 29.38
CA LEU A 427 5.33 11.08 28.45
C LEU A 427 5.51 12.59 28.66
N HIS A 428 4.41 13.35 28.76
CA HIS A 428 4.41 14.81 28.80
C HIS A 428 4.88 15.37 30.13
N GLN A 429 4.53 14.77 31.27
CA GLN A 429 4.84 15.31 32.60
C GLN A 429 6.34 15.34 32.90
N ASN A 430 7.04 14.22 32.65
CA ASN A 430 8.45 14.10 33.09
C ASN A 430 9.42 13.75 31.96
N GLY A 431 8.89 13.47 30.75
CA GLY A 431 9.71 12.92 29.67
C GLY A 431 10.79 13.85 29.18
N LEU A 432 10.50 15.15 29.03
CA LEU A 432 11.49 16.12 28.51
C LEU A 432 12.64 16.35 29.47
N GLU A 433 12.35 16.59 30.75
CA GLU A 433 13.36 16.80 31.79
C GLU A 433 14.27 15.58 31.93
N LYS A 434 13.68 14.38 32.00
CA LYS A 434 14.48 13.14 32.12
C LYS A 434 15.32 12.90 30.86
N LEU A 435 14.77 13.17 29.64
CA LEU A 435 15.52 13.07 28.39
C LEU A 435 16.72 14.05 28.37
N GLN A 436 16.54 15.26 28.90
CA GLN A 436 17.61 16.26 28.99
C GLN A 436 18.74 15.83 29.91
N ARG A 437 18.44 15.07 30.97
CA ARG A 437 19.43 14.52 31.90
C ARG A 437 20.12 13.25 31.37
N CYS A 438 19.58 12.61 30.34
CA CYS A 438 20.17 11.42 29.73
C CYS A 438 21.18 11.76 28.64
N ARG A 439 22.21 10.90 28.45
CA ARG A 439 23.14 10.96 27.31
C ARG A 439 22.58 10.29 26.06
N LEU A 440 21.27 10.47 25.78
CA LEU A 440 20.64 9.91 24.61
C LEU A 440 20.67 10.90 23.44
N PRO A 441 20.73 10.41 22.21
CA PRO A 441 20.57 11.26 21.03
C PRO A 441 19.19 11.93 21.06
N ARG A 442 19.09 13.15 20.53
CA ARG A 442 17.86 13.93 20.55
C ARG A 442 17.48 14.36 19.15
N ASN A 443 16.21 14.22 18.81
CA ASN A 443 15.67 14.90 17.65
C ASN A 443 15.63 16.41 17.89
N PRO A 444 15.82 17.23 16.86
CA PRO A 444 15.58 18.67 16.98
C PRO A 444 14.16 18.94 17.50
N PRO A 445 13.98 19.96 18.36
CA PRO A 445 12.65 20.34 18.84
C PRO A 445 11.72 20.71 17.69
N LEU A 446 10.42 20.71 17.95
CA LEU A 446 9.45 21.28 17.03
C LEU A 446 9.74 22.78 16.88
N ASN A 447 10.27 23.18 15.75
CA ASN A 447 10.75 24.54 15.49
C ASN A 447 10.13 25.12 14.21
N ALA A 448 10.38 26.41 13.95
CA ALA A 448 9.82 27.10 12.80
C ALA A 448 10.13 26.40 11.46
N ARG A 449 11.37 25.89 11.29
CA ARG A 449 11.81 25.19 10.07
C ARG A 449 11.03 23.89 9.85
N LEU A 450 10.82 23.10 10.91
CA LEU A 450 10.07 21.84 10.82
C LEU A 450 8.59 22.10 10.51
N LEU A 451 7.97 23.04 11.23
CA LEU A 451 6.58 23.45 10.99
C LEU A 451 6.38 24.01 9.57
N GLN A 452 7.36 24.76 9.07
CA GLN A 452 7.35 25.24 7.67
C GLN A 452 7.45 24.08 6.68
N ALA A 453 8.33 23.11 6.92
CA ALA A 453 8.47 21.94 6.06
C ALA A 453 7.18 21.09 6.02
N GLU A 454 6.45 20.99 7.13
CA GLU A 454 5.14 20.32 7.19
C GLU A 454 4.07 21.06 6.36
N ARG A 455 4.05 22.40 6.40
CA ARG A 455 3.15 23.19 5.54
C ARG A 455 3.53 23.10 4.07
N GLU A 456 4.82 23.03 3.77
CA GLU A 456 5.29 22.83 2.40
C GLU A 456 4.91 21.45 1.88
N LEU A 457 4.95 20.42 2.74
CA LEU A 457 4.43 19.09 2.40
C LEU A 457 2.94 19.15 1.98
N PHE A 458 2.12 19.94 2.70
CA PHE A 458 0.73 20.19 2.36
C PHE A 458 0.60 20.90 1.01
N ARG A 459 1.36 21.98 0.80
CA ARG A 459 1.33 22.76 -0.43
C ARG A 459 1.68 21.91 -1.66
N VAL A 460 2.80 21.17 -1.60
CA VAL A 460 3.33 20.43 -2.75
C VAL A 460 2.54 19.15 -3.02
N ASN A 461 2.09 18.44 -2.00
CA ASN A 461 1.51 17.10 -2.22
C ASN A 461 -0.01 17.07 -2.23
N PHE A 462 -0.66 18.10 -1.67
CA PHE A 462 -2.12 18.18 -1.63
C PHE A 462 -2.65 19.39 -2.38
N ALA A 463 -2.27 20.62 -2.00
CA ALA A 463 -2.87 21.84 -2.55
C ALA A 463 -2.60 22.00 -4.06
N SER A 464 -1.40 21.65 -4.53
CA SER A 464 -1.04 21.70 -5.95
C SER A 464 -1.88 20.78 -6.86
N ARG A 465 -2.68 19.89 -6.28
CA ARG A 465 -3.56 18.95 -7.03
C ARG A 465 -4.95 19.52 -7.32
N LEU A 466 -5.28 20.64 -6.68
CA LEU A 466 -6.60 21.26 -6.77
C LEU A 466 -6.57 22.38 -7.82
N ARG A 467 -7.67 22.52 -8.56
CA ARG A 467 -7.83 23.49 -9.63
C ARG A 467 -8.78 24.62 -9.26
N THR A 468 -9.77 24.32 -8.41
CA THR A 468 -10.87 25.24 -8.11
C THR A 468 -10.49 26.39 -7.18
N PRO A 469 -9.67 26.22 -6.11
CA PRO A 469 -9.25 27.36 -5.30
C PRO A 469 -8.39 28.32 -6.13
N SER A 470 -8.79 29.60 -6.19
CA SER A 470 -8.02 30.62 -6.90
C SER A 470 -6.62 30.80 -6.30
N SER A 471 -5.67 31.29 -7.08
CA SER A 471 -4.30 31.51 -6.60
C SER A 471 -4.25 32.56 -5.47
N SER A 472 -5.15 33.55 -5.48
CA SER A 472 -5.30 34.54 -4.42
C SER A 472 -5.81 33.91 -3.12
N LEU A 473 -6.84 33.06 -3.19
CA LEU A 473 -7.35 32.30 -2.04
C LEU A 473 -6.29 31.34 -1.47
N CYS A 474 -5.58 30.61 -2.32
CA CYS A 474 -4.45 29.78 -1.91
C CYS A 474 -3.40 30.59 -1.14
N SER A 475 -2.97 31.72 -1.69
CA SER A 475 -1.97 32.58 -1.06
C SER A 475 -2.43 33.14 0.28
N ALA A 476 -3.71 33.55 0.40
CA ALA A 476 -4.30 34.01 1.64
C ALA A 476 -4.38 32.88 2.69
N ALA A 477 -4.88 31.71 2.31
CA ALA A 477 -4.97 30.53 3.18
C ALA A 477 -3.60 30.10 3.72
N PHE A 478 -2.55 30.10 2.89
CA PHE A 478 -1.19 29.75 3.32
C PHE A 478 -0.57 30.79 4.24
N ARG A 479 -0.85 32.10 4.05
CA ARG A 479 -0.45 33.14 5.00
C ARG A 479 -1.13 32.94 6.36
N GLU A 480 -2.43 32.64 6.37
CA GLU A 480 -3.17 32.35 7.60
C GLU A 480 -2.63 31.08 8.29
N LEU A 481 -2.43 29.99 7.55
CA LEU A 481 -1.87 28.74 8.08
C LEU A 481 -0.50 28.95 8.75
N SER A 482 0.30 29.90 8.27
CA SER A 482 1.62 30.19 8.86
C SER A 482 1.52 30.76 10.29
N ARG A 483 0.35 31.33 10.69
CA ARG A 483 0.15 31.88 12.04
C ARG A 483 0.16 30.79 13.10
N ALA A 484 -0.27 29.57 12.79
CA ALA A 484 -0.24 28.43 13.72
C ALA A 484 1.17 28.17 14.30
N SER A 485 2.20 28.33 13.49
CA SER A 485 3.58 28.14 13.96
C SER A 485 3.99 29.12 15.06
N ARG A 486 3.56 30.40 14.93
CA ARG A 486 3.91 31.42 15.93
C ARG A 486 3.26 31.12 17.28
N VAL A 487 2.01 30.70 17.28
CA VAL A 487 1.29 30.33 18.50
C VAL A 487 1.94 29.09 19.15
N LEU A 488 2.16 28.03 18.38
CA LEU A 488 2.67 26.77 18.89
C LEU A 488 4.10 26.87 19.44
N LEU A 489 4.95 27.75 18.88
CA LEU A 489 6.32 27.96 19.35
C LEU A 489 6.41 28.75 20.65
N GLN A 490 5.33 29.44 21.05
CA GLN A 490 5.23 30.16 22.32
C GLN A 490 4.71 29.30 23.47
N CYS A 491 4.15 28.11 23.16
CA CYS A 491 3.60 27.20 24.16
C CYS A 491 4.70 26.51 24.98
N PRO A 492 4.42 26.13 26.24
CA PRO A 492 5.30 25.29 27.03
C PRO A 492 5.64 24.00 26.30
N GLN A 493 6.92 23.60 26.38
CA GLN A 493 7.44 22.43 25.70
C GLN A 493 7.45 21.22 26.63
N VAL A 494 6.92 20.10 26.13
CA VAL A 494 6.99 18.79 26.76
C VAL A 494 7.69 17.81 25.80
N LEU A 495 7.88 16.56 26.20
CA LEU A 495 8.33 15.53 25.26
C LEU A 495 7.11 14.98 24.52
N ILE A 496 6.93 15.37 23.26
CA ILE A 496 5.83 14.88 22.42
C ILE A 496 6.23 13.62 21.65
N HIS A 497 5.25 12.74 21.40
CA HIS A 497 5.37 11.59 20.51
C HIS A 497 5.50 12.03 19.04
N ARG A 498 4.84 13.13 18.68
CA ARG A 498 4.70 13.74 17.35
C ARG A 498 3.68 13.05 16.44
N ASP A 499 3.64 11.74 16.41
CA ASP A 499 2.72 10.96 15.57
C ASP A 499 1.74 10.14 16.42
N PHE A 500 1.11 10.78 17.43
CA PHE A 500 0.20 10.17 18.39
C PHE A 500 -1.21 9.98 17.80
N GLN A 501 -1.31 9.25 16.71
CA GLN A 501 -2.56 8.98 15.99
C GLN A 501 -3.04 7.55 16.21
N SER A 502 -4.32 7.29 15.98
CA SER A 502 -4.98 6.00 16.27
C SER A 502 -4.32 4.78 15.59
N SER A 503 -3.64 4.97 14.48
CA SER A 503 -2.88 3.91 13.78
C SER A 503 -1.58 3.51 14.48
N ASN A 504 -1.09 4.32 15.43
CA ASN A 504 0.13 4.09 16.19
C ASN A 504 -0.14 3.71 17.65
N ILE A 505 -1.41 3.48 17.98
CA ILE A 505 -1.86 3.03 19.30
C ILE A 505 -2.37 1.60 19.17
N ARG A 506 -1.68 0.66 19.80
CA ARG A 506 -1.99 -0.77 19.77
C ARG A 506 -2.80 -1.14 20.99
N ILE A 507 -3.90 -1.88 20.78
CA ILE A 507 -4.78 -2.37 21.84
C ILE A 507 -4.71 -3.88 21.82
N THR A 508 -4.33 -4.46 22.96
CA THR A 508 -4.31 -5.91 23.15
C THR A 508 -5.73 -6.45 23.47
N ASP A 509 -5.93 -7.75 23.33
CA ASP A 509 -7.24 -8.39 23.59
C ASP A 509 -7.67 -8.23 25.06
N ASP A 510 -6.72 -8.07 25.99
CA ASP A 510 -6.96 -7.74 27.41
C ASP A 510 -7.12 -6.23 27.68
N GLY A 511 -7.16 -5.42 26.63
CA GLY A 511 -7.46 -3.99 26.68
C GLY A 511 -6.27 -3.09 27.07
N ARG A 512 -5.05 -3.60 27.20
CA ARG A 512 -3.85 -2.76 27.41
C ARG A 512 -3.53 -1.95 26.17
N VAL A 513 -3.00 -0.75 26.39
CA VAL A 513 -2.58 0.20 25.35
C VAL A 513 -1.08 0.21 25.23
N PHE A 514 -0.56 0.18 24.00
CA PHE A 514 0.86 0.33 23.69
C PHE A 514 1.07 1.38 22.62
N LEU A 515 2.06 2.25 22.81
CA LEU A 515 2.46 3.24 21.81
C LEU A 515 3.49 2.65 20.85
N LEU A 516 3.28 2.87 19.56
CA LEU A 516 4.17 2.46 18.49
C LEU A 516 4.66 3.69 17.73
N ASP A 517 5.74 3.56 16.97
CA ASP A 517 6.25 4.62 16.08
C ASP A 517 6.78 5.87 16.78
N PHE A 518 7.37 5.68 17.95
CA PHE A 518 7.82 6.73 18.87
C PHE A 518 9.21 7.33 18.57
N GLN A 519 9.95 6.85 17.56
CA GLN A 519 11.31 7.33 17.25
C GLN A 519 11.34 8.80 16.79
N GLY A 520 10.19 9.36 16.41
CA GLY A 520 10.01 10.76 16.06
C GLY A 520 9.87 11.71 17.25
N MET A 521 9.85 11.20 18.51
CA MET A 521 9.60 12.01 19.69
C MET A 521 10.64 13.15 19.86
N ARG A 522 10.19 14.29 20.34
CA ARG A 522 10.96 15.52 20.47
C ARG A 522 10.33 16.51 21.45
N ALA A 523 11.02 17.58 21.79
CA ALA A 523 10.41 18.69 22.50
C ALA A 523 9.37 19.38 21.59
N GLY A 524 8.19 19.65 22.12
CA GLY A 524 7.10 20.32 21.43
C GLY A 524 5.91 20.60 22.36
N PRO A 525 4.90 21.37 21.93
CA PRO A 525 3.71 21.65 22.74
C PRO A 525 2.82 20.42 22.88
N ALA A 526 2.30 20.15 24.08
CA ALA A 526 1.38 19.04 24.37
C ALA A 526 0.15 19.02 23.42
N ALA A 527 -0.34 20.18 23.05
CA ALA A 527 -1.45 20.34 22.12
C ALA A 527 -1.24 19.62 20.78
N TYR A 528 0.03 19.44 20.33
CA TYR A 528 0.34 18.78 19.06
C TYR A 528 -0.04 17.30 19.06
N ASP A 529 0.25 16.57 20.14
CA ASP A 529 -0.13 15.16 20.28
C ASP A 529 -1.63 15.00 20.54
N LEU A 530 -2.23 15.90 21.33
CA LEU A 530 -3.68 15.94 21.55
C LEU A 530 -4.43 16.15 20.24
N ALA A 531 -3.98 17.09 19.41
CA ALA A 531 -4.55 17.31 18.07
C ALA A 531 -4.45 16.06 17.18
N ALA A 532 -3.31 15.37 17.24
CA ALA A 532 -3.09 14.15 16.46
C ALA A 532 -4.04 13.00 16.85
N LEU A 533 -4.40 12.87 18.13
CA LEU A 533 -5.30 11.83 18.62
C LEU A 533 -6.77 12.23 18.52
N LEU A 534 -7.14 13.42 19.02
CA LEU A 534 -8.54 13.83 19.19
C LEU A 534 -9.17 14.40 17.92
N CYS A 535 -8.34 14.79 16.94
CA CYS A 535 -8.74 15.21 15.60
C CYS A 535 -8.09 14.35 14.51
N ASP A 536 -7.97 13.05 14.78
CA ASP A 536 -7.40 12.09 13.84
C ASP A 536 -8.32 11.93 12.60
N SER A 537 -7.76 12.15 11.42
CA SER A 537 -8.50 12.03 10.14
C SER A 537 -8.94 10.60 9.81
N TYR A 538 -8.40 9.59 10.50
CA TYR A 538 -8.83 8.20 10.39
C TYR A 538 -10.14 7.93 11.15
N VAL A 539 -10.51 8.82 12.08
CA VAL A 539 -11.58 8.63 13.05
C VAL A 539 -12.50 9.86 13.08
N ARG A 540 -13.81 9.64 12.99
CA ARG A 540 -14.81 10.71 13.15
C ARG A 540 -15.27 10.77 14.60
N MET A 541 -14.49 11.41 15.46
CA MET A 541 -14.84 11.58 16.87
C MET A 541 -15.93 12.66 17.04
N PRO A 542 -17.05 12.36 17.73
CA PRO A 542 -18.06 13.36 18.07
C PRO A 542 -17.48 14.46 18.98
N GLN A 543 -17.92 15.70 18.76
CA GLN A 543 -17.46 16.84 19.55
C GLN A 543 -17.62 16.64 21.08
N PRO A 544 -18.77 16.15 21.61
CA PRO A 544 -18.91 15.97 23.06
C PRO A 544 -17.90 14.98 23.63
N VAL A 545 -17.55 13.91 22.90
CA VAL A 545 -16.53 12.94 23.31
C VAL A 545 -15.16 13.59 23.34
N ARG A 546 -14.82 14.35 22.29
CA ARG A 546 -13.56 15.09 22.21
C ARG A 546 -13.38 16.05 23.38
N THR A 547 -14.41 16.83 23.72
CA THR A 547 -14.39 17.76 24.85
C THR A 547 -14.12 17.01 26.16
N ARG A 548 -14.85 15.93 26.46
CA ARG A 548 -14.63 15.15 27.68
C ARG A 548 -13.23 14.53 27.76
N LEU A 549 -12.67 14.09 26.63
CA LEU A 549 -11.33 13.55 26.57
C LEU A 549 -10.26 14.62 26.76
N LEU A 550 -10.46 15.83 26.23
CA LEU A 550 -9.59 16.97 26.48
C LEU A 550 -9.60 17.35 27.95
N ASP A 551 -10.79 17.46 28.56
CA ASP A 551 -10.94 17.76 30.00
C ASP A 551 -10.29 16.69 30.86
N TYR A 552 -10.46 15.41 30.49
CA TYR A 552 -9.77 14.30 31.16
C TYR A 552 -8.26 14.47 31.14
N TYR A 553 -7.68 14.78 29.94
CA TYR A 553 -6.24 14.98 29.84
C TYR A 553 -5.77 16.16 30.72
N LEU A 554 -6.46 17.30 30.68
CA LEU A 554 -6.09 18.48 31.49
C LEU A 554 -6.07 18.14 32.98
N SER A 555 -7.10 17.42 33.45
CA SER A 555 -7.18 16.97 34.85
C SER A 555 -6.03 16.03 35.21
N MET A 556 -5.72 15.03 34.37
CA MET A 556 -4.67 14.05 34.65
C MET A 556 -3.26 14.62 34.53
N ALA A 557 -3.04 15.55 33.60
CA ALA A 557 -1.74 16.20 33.41
C ALA A 557 -1.46 17.30 34.44
N GLY A 558 -2.46 17.75 35.19
CA GLY A 558 -2.35 18.89 36.11
C GLY A 558 -2.10 20.22 35.36
N VAL A 559 -2.59 20.33 34.14
CA VAL A 559 -2.46 21.53 33.29
C VAL A 559 -3.77 22.29 33.30
N ASP A 560 -3.70 23.58 33.61
CA ASP A 560 -4.86 24.45 33.57
C ASP A 560 -5.27 24.83 32.13
N ARG A 561 -6.51 25.33 32.01
CA ARG A 561 -7.04 25.78 30.70
C ARG A 561 -6.43 27.10 30.22
N VAL A 562 -5.64 27.80 31.00
CA VAL A 562 -4.89 28.99 30.59
C VAL A 562 -3.64 28.55 29.82
N THR A 563 -2.91 27.58 30.37
CA THR A 563 -1.69 27.04 29.76
C THR A 563 -1.98 26.24 28.48
N LEU A 564 -3.10 25.51 28.45
CA LEU A 564 -3.57 24.77 27.27
C LEU A 564 -5.03 25.10 27.01
N SER A 565 -5.27 26.31 26.47
CA SER A 565 -6.61 26.76 26.11
C SER A 565 -7.18 25.96 24.93
N GLU A 566 -8.51 25.99 24.79
CA GLU A 566 -9.17 25.42 23.62
C GLU A 566 -8.69 26.08 22.32
N GLU A 567 -8.33 27.36 22.35
CA GLU A 567 -7.75 28.06 21.22
C GLU A 567 -6.38 27.48 20.82
N ILE A 568 -5.48 27.26 21.78
CA ILE A 568 -4.16 26.62 21.53
C ILE A 568 -4.35 25.23 20.95
N PHE A 569 -5.31 24.44 21.46
CA PHE A 569 -5.64 23.13 20.91
C PHE A 569 -6.04 23.26 19.43
N TRP A 570 -6.92 24.19 19.06
CA TRP A 570 -7.33 24.35 17.68
C TRP A 570 -6.21 24.85 16.76
N TRP A 571 -5.29 25.68 17.24
CA TRP A 571 -4.08 26.05 16.50
C TRP A 571 -3.20 24.81 16.20
N ALA A 572 -3.09 23.89 17.15
CA ALA A 572 -2.38 22.64 16.92
C ALA A 572 -3.10 21.74 15.90
N VAL A 573 -4.44 21.70 15.94
CA VAL A 573 -5.25 20.98 14.95
C VAL A 573 -5.02 21.54 13.55
N VAL A 574 -4.96 22.86 13.38
CA VAL A 574 -4.65 23.52 12.08
C VAL A 574 -3.32 23.00 11.53
N GLN A 575 -2.24 23.08 12.30
CA GLN A 575 -0.91 22.67 11.85
C GLN A 575 -0.83 21.16 11.56
N ARG A 576 -1.35 20.35 12.49
CA ARG A 576 -1.26 18.87 12.41
C ARG A 576 -2.10 18.31 11.27
N THR A 577 -3.29 18.86 11.03
CA THR A 577 -4.16 18.40 9.95
C THR A 577 -3.64 18.80 8.57
N ALA A 578 -3.04 19.98 8.44
CA ALA A 578 -2.36 20.38 7.22
C ALA A 578 -1.18 19.41 6.90
N GLN A 579 -0.38 19.06 7.90
CA GLN A 579 0.68 18.06 7.75
C GLN A 579 0.12 16.70 7.32
N ALA A 580 -0.99 16.25 7.92
CA ALA A 580 -1.63 14.98 7.57
C ALA A 580 -2.14 14.96 6.12
N LEU A 581 -2.77 16.05 5.65
CA LEU A 581 -3.20 16.19 4.25
C LEU A 581 -2.02 16.10 3.28
N GLY A 582 -0.90 16.74 3.60
CA GLY A 582 0.33 16.64 2.82
C GLY A 582 0.89 15.22 2.78
N ALA A 583 0.87 14.52 3.91
CA ALA A 583 1.29 13.12 4.00
C ALA A 583 0.38 12.20 3.18
N PHE A 584 -0.95 12.34 3.29
CA PHE A 584 -1.92 11.58 2.48
C PHE A 584 -1.75 11.88 0.99
N GLY A 585 -1.51 13.14 0.62
CA GLY A 585 -1.24 13.54 -0.75
C GLY A 585 -0.01 12.85 -1.33
N ARG A 586 1.07 12.77 -0.57
CA ARG A 586 2.29 12.04 -0.96
C ARG A 586 2.04 10.54 -1.07
N LEU A 587 1.44 9.94 -0.05
CA LEU A 587 1.21 8.49 0.02
C LEU A 587 0.25 8.03 -1.09
N SER A 588 -0.81 8.78 -1.39
CA SER A 588 -1.78 8.43 -2.43
C SER A 588 -1.20 8.40 -3.85
N ARG A 589 0.02 8.94 -4.07
CA ARG A 589 0.76 8.84 -5.34
C ARG A 589 1.63 7.57 -5.43
N MET A 590 1.83 6.88 -4.31
CA MET A 590 2.66 5.68 -4.27
C MET A 590 1.82 4.46 -4.63
N SER A 591 2.35 3.61 -5.50
CA SER A 591 1.69 2.37 -5.90
C SER A 591 1.35 1.48 -4.70
N GLY A 592 0.08 1.07 -4.58
CA GLY A 592 -0.46 0.28 -3.47
C GLY A 592 -0.89 1.11 -2.24
N LEU A 593 -0.70 2.44 -2.27
CA LEU A 593 -1.08 3.36 -1.20
C LEU A 593 -2.13 4.39 -1.64
N GLU A 594 -2.74 4.23 -2.81
CA GLU A 594 -3.75 5.13 -3.39
C GLU A 594 -4.96 5.30 -2.47
N HIS A 595 -5.22 4.30 -1.64
CA HIS A 595 -6.32 4.31 -0.68
C HIS A 595 -6.22 5.46 0.36
N PHE A 596 -5.05 6.09 0.54
CA PHE A 596 -4.91 7.27 1.41
C PHE A 596 -5.72 8.47 0.91
N GLY A 597 -6.07 8.54 -0.37
CA GLY A 597 -6.95 9.59 -0.91
C GLY A 597 -8.33 9.64 -0.27
N ARG A 598 -8.82 8.55 0.32
CA ARG A 598 -10.12 8.53 1.04
C ARG A 598 -10.15 9.42 2.29
N TYR A 599 -8.99 9.77 2.84
CA TYR A 599 -8.87 10.59 4.04
C TYR A 599 -8.80 12.09 3.74
N PHE A 600 -8.77 12.52 2.48
CA PHE A 600 -8.74 13.93 2.12
C PHE A 600 -9.97 14.70 2.64
N LEU A 601 -11.18 14.19 2.38
CA LEU A 601 -12.41 14.85 2.83
C LEU A 601 -12.54 14.92 4.35
N PRO A 602 -12.33 13.83 5.11
CA PRO A 602 -12.32 13.91 6.57
C PRO A 602 -11.30 14.91 7.11
N ALA A 603 -10.08 14.93 6.58
CA ALA A 603 -9.05 15.87 7.02
C ALA A 603 -9.39 17.32 6.67
N LEU A 604 -9.95 17.58 5.47
CA LEU A 604 -10.42 18.92 5.11
C LEU A 604 -11.54 19.44 6.03
N GLN A 605 -12.48 18.57 6.42
CA GLN A 605 -13.54 18.93 7.36
C GLN A 605 -13.00 19.31 8.73
N ILE A 606 -11.99 18.57 9.22
CA ILE A 606 -11.31 18.89 10.48
C ILE A 606 -10.54 20.21 10.36
N LEU A 607 -9.79 20.41 9.26
CA LEU A 607 -9.05 21.65 9.03
C LEU A 607 -9.95 22.85 8.88
N GLU A 608 -11.09 22.72 8.21
CA GLU A 608 -12.12 23.75 8.07
C GLU A 608 -12.71 24.13 9.43
N GLN A 609 -13.08 23.14 10.26
CA GLN A 609 -13.56 23.37 11.61
C GLN A 609 -12.50 24.11 12.45
N ALA A 610 -11.25 23.67 12.42
CA ALA A 610 -10.16 24.30 13.15
C ALA A 610 -9.89 25.73 12.68
N ALA A 611 -9.95 25.97 11.36
CA ALA A 611 -9.80 27.30 10.78
C ALA A 611 -10.89 28.27 11.27
N ARG A 612 -12.14 27.82 11.40
CA ARG A 612 -13.22 28.61 11.98
C ARG A 612 -12.99 28.93 13.45
N GLN A 613 -12.56 27.95 14.24
CA GLN A 613 -12.30 28.13 15.68
C GLN A 613 -11.11 29.09 15.95
N THR A 614 -10.18 29.21 15.00
CA THR A 614 -9.01 30.09 15.09
C THR A 614 -9.15 31.39 14.29
N GLY A 615 -10.35 31.68 13.70
CA GLY A 615 -10.61 32.86 12.92
C GLY A 615 -9.90 32.96 11.57
N LEU A 616 -9.43 31.83 11.00
CA LEU A 616 -8.71 31.75 9.72
C LEU A 616 -9.71 31.65 8.56
N ARG A 617 -10.28 32.77 8.15
CA ARG A 617 -11.38 32.81 7.17
C ARG A 617 -10.99 32.30 5.79
N ALA A 618 -9.85 32.72 5.28
CA ALA A 618 -9.36 32.28 3.97
C ALA A 618 -9.02 30.79 3.95
N LEU A 619 -8.47 30.24 5.03
CA LEU A 619 -8.20 28.82 5.16
C LEU A 619 -9.50 28.00 5.24
N ALA A 620 -10.52 28.49 5.95
CA ALA A 620 -11.84 27.84 6.00
C ALA A 620 -12.51 27.80 4.63
N GLU A 621 -12.50 28.92 3.89
CA GLU A 621 -13.02 29.00 2.53
C GLU A 621 -12.26 28.09 1.56
N TYR A 622 -10.93 28.06 1.67
CA TYR A 622 -10.08 27.13 0.91
C TYR A 622 -10.51 25.67 1.14
N CYS A 623 -10.70 25.26 2.40
CA CYS A 623 -11.10 23.88 2.74
C CYS A 623 -12.47 23.53 2.17
N LEU A 624 -13.44 24.45 2.20
CA LEU A 624 -14.76 24.26 1.62
C LEU A 624 -14.69 24.08 0.09
N THR A 625 -13.93 24.95 -0.58
CA THR A 625 -13.75 24.92 -2.04
C THR A 625 -13.05 23.65 -2.49
N ALA A 626 -11.95 23.29 -1.83
CA ALA A 626 -11.24 22.03 -2.02
C ALA A 626 -12.13 20.80 -1.79
N GLY A 627 -12.96 20.85 -0.74
CA GLY A 627 -13.90 19.78 -0.42
C GLY A 627 -15.01 19.60 -1.45
N LYS A 628 -15.50 20.69 -2.08
CA LYS A 628 -16.46 20.63 -3.20
C LYS A 628 -15.82 19.97 -4.41
N GLU A 629 -14.60 20.35 -4.79
CA GLU A 629 -13.86 19.76 -5.92
C GLU A 629 -13.67 18.25 -5.73
N ILE A 630 -13.20 17.82 -4.54
CA ILE A 630 -12.97 16.40 -4.26
C ILE A 630 -14.28 15.60 -4.22
N ARG A 631 -15.39 16.18 -3.76
CA ARG A 631 -16.72 15.52 -3.81
C ARG A 631 -17.22 15.35 -5.23
N ALA A 632 -17.16 16.41 -6.03
CA ALA A 632 -17.54 16.36 -7.44
C ALA A 632 -16.75 15.29 -8.20
N ALA A 633 -15.45 15.18 -7.90
CA ALA A 633 -14.59 14.17 -8.46
C ALA A 633 -14.90 12.72 -8.06
N ARG A 634 -15.63 12.48 -6.96
CA ARG A 634 -16.04 11.14 -6.49
C ARG A 634 -17.43 10.70 -6.97
N LEU A 635 -18.26 11.66 -7.41
CA LEU A 635 -19.61 11.42 -7.91
C LEU A 635 -19.61 11.02 -9.40
N HIS A 636 -18.50 11.19 -10.09
CA HIS A 636 -18.24 10.81 -11.47
C HIS A 636 -17.14 9.74 -11.52
#